data_d73ba4c643e112bb2e305af2586658e0
#
_entry.id   d73ba4c643e112bb2e305af2586658e0
#
_cell.length_a   1.000
_cell.length_b   1.000
_cell.length_c   1.000
_cell.angle_alpha   90.00
_cell.angle_beta   90.00
_cell.angle_gamma   90.00
#
_symmetry.space_group_name_H-M   'P 1'
#
loop_
_entity.id
_entity.type
_entity.pdbx_description
1 polymer ?
#
loop_
_entity_poly.entity_id
_entity_poly.type
_entity_poly.pdbx_seq_one_letter_code
_entity_poly.pdbx_strand_id
1 'polypeptide(L)'
;MTQNRKAVGSPSPIRLSVRALVEFSVFEPDIVPFSAALMEEGRQAHLARQLDSRARSEVPLQWTGRRQGIDFHISGRMDLYDATLSPPLVEEIKLCRGDAPAAARRAHLYQALCYAYILCRQENLPHIAVRVSYAATSGELRASFEETYSADDLEGIFFQLLDQYAAWHKRLVRHRARRDKSLTELPFPYPQYREGQRAMAEQVYLAILRKKRLFAMMPTGTGKSAAVLYPALKALGVGLTGQIFCLTARGTARRAMEGEMARMAALGLRAHTLTLNAKEKICPMDEVRCDPAHCPRAAGHFLRQEAALIAAMRAKGPWDTAFVQRMANRHTLCPFEYSLALSVLADVLIGDYNYALDPRVYIQRIFDRPGPVTVLCDEAHNLPDRVREMLSGELSGALLAEFRRLTGRFLGRANAIYRKAGALLKALRALEEGMDVPPTLLESTEALMGALRAAPHVRVESGLMQQLLGFQDALRRRQIQPDDYRLFVQAQGRERRARLLCLHFTPYLREVSAPFQGFVCYSATLNPLAAMRDLLGGEAEDACFELPSPFPPEHLLTLTLPVNTRWGARQDSLPMLCGAIRATFAAHPGKYIAFFPSYAYMRAAAEQLGDLPLHVQQSGMDEAARDAFLARFTHSDEALLGLCVLGGVFA
;
A
#
# COMPACT_ATOMS: atom_id res chain seq x y z
N MET A 1 21.74 -34.31 8.46
CA MET A 1 20.54 -35.07 8.17
C MET A 1 20.19 -34.87 6.71
N THR A 2 20.55 -35.83 5.92
CA THR A 2 20.31 -35.98 4.50
C THR A 2 18.88 -36.49 4.26
N GLN A 3 18.29 -36.01 3.17
CA GLN A 3 17.13 -36.49 2.45
C GLN A 3 15.85 -35.63 2.56
N ASN A 4 15.64 -34.80 1.53
CA ASN A 4 14.57 -35.00 0.57
C ASN A 4 14.79 -34.07 -0.64
N ARG A 5 15.64 -34.47 -1.57
CA ARG A 5 15.57 -33.99 -2.95
C ARG A 5 14.28 -34.61 -3.52
N LYS A 6 13.17 -33.88 -3.46
CA LYS A 6 12.04 -34.18 -4.35
C LYS A 6 12.58 -34.12 -5.76
N ALA A 7 12.43 -35.23 -6.47
CA ALA A 7 12.71 -35.36 -7.89
C ALA A 7 12.18 -34.11 -8.62
N VAL A 8 12.97 -33.60 -9.56
CA VAL A 8 12.58 -32.56 -10.52
C VAL A 8 11.46 -33.13 -11.37
N GLY A 9 10.24 -33.09 -10.83
CA GLY A 9 9.02 -33.33 -11.61
C GLY A 9 8.91 -32.23 -12.66
N SER A 10 8.38 -32.56 -13.82
CA SER A 10 8.07 -31.59 -14.87
C SER A 10 7.45 -30.34 -14.26
N PRO A 11 7.89 -29.13 -14.64
CA PRO A 11 7.36 -27.91 -14.06
C PRO A 11 5.84 -27.90 -14.24
N SER A 12 5.10 -27.65 -13.15
CA SER A 12 3.64 -27.60 -13.19
C SER A 12 3.20 -26.57 -14.24
N PRO A 13 2.13 -26.85 -15.00
CA PRO A 13 1.66 -25.95 -16.04
C PRO A 13 1.32 -24.58 -15.46
N ILE A 14 1.62 -23.53 -16.21
CA ILE A 14 1.23 -22.16 -15.85
C ILE A 14 -0.27 -22.04 -16.00
N ARG A 15 -0.95 -21.75 -14.91
CA ARG A 15 -2.40 -21.51 -14.89
C ARG A 15 -2.68 -20.03 -14.96
N LEU A 16 -3.41 -19.58 -15.99
CA LEU A 16 -3.82 -18.19 -16.21
C LEU A 16 -5.30 -18.13 -16.60
N SER A 17 -5.97 -17.05 -16.19
CA SER A 17 -7.23 -16.69 -16.83
C SER A 17 -6.98 -15.98 -18.16
N VAL A 18 -7.92 -16.07 -19.09
CA VAL A 18 -7.92 -15.26 -20.33
C VAL A 18 -7.74 -13.78 -20.00
N ARG A 19 -8.47 -13.29 -18.99
CA ARG A 19 -8.34 -11.92 -18.51
C ARG A 19 -6.91 -11.59 -18.08
N ALA A 20 -6.28 -12.43 -17.29
CA ALA A 20 -4.90 -12.21 -16.83
C ALA A 20 -3.88 -12.21 -17.98
N LEU A 21 -4.06 -13.06 -18.99
CA LEU A 21 -3.24 -13.09 -20.19
C LEU A 21 -3.38 -11.80 -21.00
N VAL A 22 -4.62 -11.33 -21.18
CA VAL A 22 -4.91 -10.10 -21.93
C VAL A 22 -4.43 -8.86 -21.16
N GLU A 23 -4.74 -8.74 -19.87
CA GLU A 23 -4.26 -7.62 -19.04
C GLU A 23 -2.73 -7.54 -18.97
N PHE A 24 -2.03 -8.66 -19.13
CA PHE A 24 -0.58 -8.67 -19.23
C PHE A 24 -0.06 -8.18 -20.59
N SER A 25 -0.72 -8.53 -21.69
CA SER A 25 -0.21 -8.36 -23.05
C SER A 25 -0.82 -7.16 -23.79
N VAL A 26 -2.02 -6.74 -23.38
CA VAL A 26 -2.79 -5.68 -24.05
C VAL A 26 -3.11 -4.58 -23.05
N PHE A 27 -2.42 -3.47 -23.14
CA PHE A 27 -2.60 -2.35 -22.23
C PHE A 27 -3.53 -1.30 -22.84
N GLU A 28 -4.46 -0.79 -22.02
CA GLU A 28 -5.02 0.53 -22.26
C GLU A 28 -3.89 1.56 -22.13
N PRO A 29 -3.77 2.55 -23.03
CA PRO A 29 -2.58 3.40 -23.07
C PRO A 29 -2.40 4.25 -21.82
N ASP A 30 -3.49 4.69 -21.18
CA ASP A 30 -3.51 5.78 -20.23
C ASP A 30 -3.79 5.30 -18.80
N ILE A 31 -3.29 6.06 -17.82
CA ILE A 31 -3.69 5.90 -16.43
C ILE A 31 -5.11 6.46 -16.26
N VAL A 32 -6.06 5.59 -15.96
CA VAL A 32 -7.43 5.97 -15.61
C VAL A 32 -7.66 5.70 -14.11
N PRO A 33 -8.23 6.64 -13.36
CA PRO A 33 -8.54 6.42 -11.94
C PRO A 33 -9.48 5.23 -11.74
N PHE A 34 -9.07 4.26 -10.91
CA PHE A 34 -9.84 3.06 -10.59
C PHE A 34 -10.82 3.33 -9.44
N SER A 35 -12.03 2.72 -9.50
CA SER A 35 -13.03 2.77 -8.43
C SER A 35 -13.67 1.40 -8.23
N ALA A 36 -13.67 0.89 -7.00
CA ALA A 36 -14.30 -0.39 -6.63
C ALA A 36 -15.83 -0.42 -6.95
N ALA A 37 -16.50 0.73 -6.93
CA ALA A 37 -17.90 0.82 -7.32
C ALA A 37 -18.15 0.45 -8.80
N LEU A 38 -17.12 0.56 -9.65
CA LEU A 38 -17.20 0.14 -11.05
C LEU A 38 -17.40 -1.36 -11.22
N MET A 39 -16.90 -2.17 -10.28
CA MET A 39 -17.02 -3.64 -10.35
C MET A 39 -18.47 -4.10 -10.11
N GLU A 40 -19.15 -3.55 -9.10
CA GLU A 40 -20.54 -3.93 -8.80
C GLU A 40 -21.51 -3.49 -9.90
N GLU A 41 -21.34 -2.28 -10.41
CA GLU A 41 -22.17 -1.80 -11.54
C GLU A 41 -21.88 -2.58 -12.83
N GLY A 42 -20.61 -3.00 -13.05
CA GLY A 42 -20.26 -3.90 -14.14
C GLY A 42 -21.02 -5.21 -14.06
N ARG A 43 -21.08 -5.82 -12.86
CA ARG A 43 -21.83 -7.05 -12.62
C ARG A 43 -23.33 -6.88 -12.90
N GLN A 44 -23.92 -5.75 -12.50
CA GLN A 44 -25.34 -5.45 -12.77
C GLN A 44 -25.63 -5.29 -14.26
N ALA A 45 -24.76 -4.59 -15.01
CA ALA A 45 -24.88 -4.45 -16.46
C ALA A 45 -24.83 -5.80 -17.19
N HIS A 46 -23.91 -6.69 -16.78
CA HIS A 46 -23.81 -8.05 -17.30
C HIS A 46 -25.09 -8.85 -17.07
N LEU A 47 -25.58 -8.92 -15.82
CA LEU A 47 -26.79 -9.65 -15.48
C LEU A 47 -28.02 -9.14 -16.24
N ALA A 48 -28.19 -7.82 -16.34
CA ALA A 48 -29.32 -7.23 -17.04
C ALA A 48 -29.29 -7.56 -18.55
N ARG A 49 -28.11 -7.54 -19.19
CA ARG A 49 -27.95 -7.89 -20.61
C ARG A 49 -28.12 -9.39 -20.88
N GLN A 50 -27.65 -10.25 -19.96
CA GLN A 50 -27.79 -11.70 -20.06
C GLN A 50 -29.25 -12.17 -19.98
N LEU A 51 -30.07 -11.51 -19.15
CA LEU A 51 -31.52 -11.81 -19.02
C LEU A 51 -32.33 -11.52 -20.29
N ASP A 52 -31.87 -10.58 -21.10
CA ASP A 52 -32.52 -10.19 -22.35
C ASP A 52 -32.08 -11.03 -23.57
N SER A 53 -31.18 -11.98 -23.39
CA SER A 53 -30.60 -12.79 -24.46
C SER A 53 -31.08 -14.23 -24.41
N ARG A 54 -31.32 -14.83 -25.59
CA ARG A 54 -31.59 -16.27 -25.77
C ARG A 54 -30.28 -17.09 -25.86
N ALA A 55 -29.12 -16.43 -25.89
CA ALA A 55 -27.82 -17.05 -25.98
C ALA A 55 -27.42 -17.75 -24.66
N ARG A 56 -26.49 -18.70 -24.74
CA ARG A 56 -25.91 -19.33 -23.55
C ARG A 56 -25.03 -18.33 -22.82
N SER A 57 -25.28 -18.09 -21.52
CA SER A 57 -24.55 -17.17 -20.69
C SER A 57 -23.49 -17.86 -19.83
N GLU A 58 -22.44 -17.13 -19.43
CA GLU A 58 -21.40 -17.57 -18.50
C GLU A 58 -20.75 -18.91 -18.89
N VAL A 59 -20.42 -19.07 -20.18
CA VAL A 59 -19.89 -20.33 -20.71
C VAL A 59 -18.42 -20.51 -20.31
N PRO A 60 -18.09 -21.58 -19.54
CA PRO A 60 -16.73 -21.83 -19.14
C PRO A 60 -15.92 -22.37 -20.32
N LEU A 61 -14.70 -21.85 -20.49
CA LEU A 61 -13.75 -22.25 -21.53
C LEU A 61 -12.39 -22.56 -20.91
N GLN A 62 -11.71 -23.51 -21.52
CA GLN A 62 -10.33 -23.85 -21.15
C GLN A 62 -9.53 -24.28 -22.37
N TRP A 63 -8.26 -23.94 -22.34
CA TRP A 63 -7.27 -24.37 -23.31
C TRP A 63 -6.02 -24.87 -22.60
N THR A 64 -5.49 -25.99 -23.05
CA THR A 64 -4.22 -26.55 -22.57
C THR A 64 -3.30 -26.78 -23.75
N GLY A 65 -2.05 -26.45 -23.59
CA GLY A 65 -1.08 -26.64 -24.66
C GLY A 65 0.32 -26.21 -24.24
N ARG A 66 1.30 -26.53 -25.09
CA ARG A 66 2.70 -26.20 -24.89
C ARG A 66 3.14 -25.10 -25.85
N ARG A 67 3.75 -24.05 -25.32
CA ARG A 67 4.28 -22.93 -26.11
C ARG A 67 5.65 -22.52 -25.60
N GLN A 68 6.62 -22.38 -26.51
CA GLN A 68 8.02 -22.05 -26.18
C GLN A 68 8.63 -22.91 -25.06
N GLY A 69 8.25 -24.20 -24.98
CA GLY A 69 8.74 -25.13 -23.97
C GLY A 69 8.07 -25.01 -22.59
N ILE A 70 7.00 -24.23 -22.48
CA ILE A 70 6.20 -24.02 -21.26
C ILE A 70 4.81 -24.64 -21.47
N ASP A 71 4.33 -25.40 -20.48
CA ASP A 71 2.99 -25.92 -20.47
C ASP A 71 2.04 -24.90 -19.85
N PHE A 72 0.94 -24.57 -20.57
CA PHE A 72 -0.07 -23.60 -20.15
C PHE A 72 -1.42 -24.27 -19.93
N HIS A 73 -2.14 -23.76 -18.96
CA HIS A 73 -3.56 -24.01 -18.75
C HIS A 73 -4.26 -22.65 -18.68
N ILE A 74 -4.94 -22.27 -19.76
CA ILE A 74 -5.69 -21.02 -19.88
C ILE A 74 -7.16 -21.33 -19.65
N SER A 75 -7.80 -20.57 -18.77
CA SER A 75 -9.23 -20.74 -18.47
C SER A 75 -9.94 -19.39 -18.46
N GLY A 76 -11.24 -19.43 -18.66
CA GLY A 76 -12.07 -18.23 -18.59
C GLY A 76 -13.54 -18.56 -18.67
N ARG A 77 -14.35 -17.52 -18.61
CA ARG A 77 -15.79 -17.61 -18.73
C ARG A 77 -16.23 -16.47 -19.63
N MET A 78 -16.81 -16.79 -20.78
CA MET A 78 -17.33 -15.78 -21.69
C MET A 78 -18.76 -15.39 -21.31
N ASP A 79 -19.12 -14.16 -21.58
CA ASP A 79 -20.38 -13.58 -21.12
C ASP A 79 -21.59 -14.19 -21.87
N LEU A 80 -21.54 -14.26 -23.22
CA LEU A 80 -22.60 -14.84 -24.03
C LEU A 80 -22.03 -15.60 -25.24
N TYR A 81 -22.73 -16.71 -25.58
CA TYR A 81 -22.50 -17.49 -26.79
C TYR A 81 -23.82 -17.82 -27.50
N ASP A 82 -23.96 -17.42 -28.76
CA ASP A 82 -25.10 -17.75 -29.61
C ASP A 82 -24.67 -18.66 -30.77
N ALA A 83 -24.94 -19.96 -30.59
CA ALA A 83 -24.67 -20.98 -31.60
C ALA A 83 -25.74 -21.04 -32.70
N THR A 84 -26.84 -20.30 -32.59
CA THR A 84 -27.95 -20.31 -33.56
C THR A 84 -27.68 -19.39 -34.77
N LEU A 85 -26.74 -18.49 -34.63
CA LEU A 85 -26.32 -17.56 -35.69
C LEU A 85 -25.34 -18.24 -36.66
N SER A 86 -25.23 -17.71 -37.86
CA SER A 86 -24.28 -18.17 -38.88
C SER A 86 -23.49 -16.95 -39.44
N PRO A 87 -22.22 -16.81 -39.07
CA PRO A 87 -21.45 -17.63 -38.13
C PRO A 87 -21.94 -17.50 -36.67
N PRO A 88 -21.62 -18.47 -35.80
CA PRO A 88 -21.89 -18.37 -34.35
C PRO A 88 -21.25 -17.13 -33.75
N LEU A 89 -21.84 -16.59 -32.66
CA LEU A 89 -21.44 -15.32 -32.07
C LEU A 89 -20.96 -15.49 -30.62
N VAL A 90 -19.78 -14.92 -30.33
CA VAL A 90 -19.28 -14.65 -28.98
C VAL A 90 -19.51 -13.18 -28.67
N GLU A 91 -20.14 -12.86 -27.52
CA GLU A 91 -20.33 -11.48 -27.06
C GLU A 91 -19.70 -11.28 -25.69
N GLU A 92 -18.86 -10.23 -25.60
CA GLU A 92 -18.27 -9.72 -24.36
C GLU A 92 -18.96 -8.43 -23.96
N ILE A 93 -19.48 -8.37 -22.73
CA ILE A 93 -20.30 -7.26 -22.22
C ILE A 93 -19.47 -6.38 -21.29
N LYS A 94 -19.52 -5.08 -21.47
CA LYS A 94 -18.80 -4.11 -20.63
C LYS A 94 -19.72 -2.97 -20.19
N LEU A 95 -19.54 -2.53 -18.95
CA LEU A 95 -20.23 -1.35 -18.43
C LEU A 95 -19.81 -0.09 -19.20
N CYS A 96 -20.80 0.69 -19.63
CA CYS A 96 -20.63 2.02 -20.20
C CYS A 96 -21.29 3.07 -19.33
N ARG A 97 -20.50 3.99 -18.78
CA ARG A 97 -20.97 5.20 -18.09
C ARG A 97 -20.65 6.41 -18.97
N GLY A 98 -21.65 7.22 -19.26
CA GLY A 98 -21.51 8.40 -20.09
C GLY A 98 -21.54 8.08 -21.59
N ASP A 99 -20.73 8.77 -22.39
CA ASP A 99 -20.73 8.63 -23.85
C ASP A 99 -20.22 7.26 -24.28
N ALA A 100 -20.83 6.71 -25.31
CA ALA A 100 -20.43 5.46 -25.91
C ALA A 100 -19.03 5.58 -26.54
N PRO A 101 -18.15 4.58 -26.42
CA PRO A 101 -16.86 4.61 -27.09
C PRO A 101 -17.04 4.57 -28.61
N ALA A 102 -16.18 5.28 -29.36
CA ALA A 102 -16.19 5.29 -30.83
C ALA A 102 -15.70 3.97 -31.45
N ALA A 103 -14.97 3.14 -30.68
CA ALA A 103 -14.49 1.81 -31.08
C ALA A 103 -14.39 0.89 -29.85
N ALA A 104 -14.35 -0.43 -30.10
CA ALA A 104 -14.08 -1.39 -29.03
C ALA A 104 -12.71 -1.13 -28.42
N ARG A 105 -12.63 -1.08 -27.07
CA ARG A 105 -11.34 -0.99 -26.40
C ARG A 105 -10.53 -2.25 -26.63
N ARG A 106 -9.24 -2.09 -26.89
CA ARG A 106 -8.36 -3.21 -27.26
C ARG A 106 -8.40 -4.37 -26.25
N ALA A 107 -8.31 -4.09 -24.96
CA ALA A 107 -8.34 -5.13 -23.94
C ALA A 107 -9.66 -5.93 -23.95
N HIS A 108 -10.80 -5.28 -24.17
CA HIS A 108 -12.11 -5.94 -24.24
C HIS A 108 -12.23 -6.80 -25.50
N LEU A 109 -11.78 -6.27 -26.65
CA LEU A 109 -11.76 -7.01 -27.92
C LEU A 109 -10.85 -8.23 -27.82
N TYR A 110 -9.62 -8.08 -27.33
CA TYR A 110 -8.67 -9.20 -27.22
C TYR A 110 -9.15 -10.27 -26.23
N GLN A 111 -9.90 -9.91 -25.20
CA GLN A 111 -10.55 -10.86 -24.29
C GLN A 111 -11.58 -11.71 -25.06
N ALA A 112 -12.46 -11.08 -25.84
CA ALA A 112 -13.44 -11.75 -26.68
C ALA A 112 -12.78 -12.62 -27.76
N LEU A 113 -11.70 -12.14 -28.42
CA LEU A 113 -10.94 -12.90 -29.40
C LEU A 113 -10.28 -14.17 -28.81
N CYS A 114 -9.76 -14.09 -27.57
CA CYS A 114 -9.24 -15.27 -26.90
C CYS A 114 -10.32 -16.31 -26.61
N TYR A 115 -11.51 -15.87 -26.19
CA TYR A 115 -12.66 -16.77 -26.00
C TYR A 115 -13.10 -17.40 -27.31
N ALA A 116 -13.20 -16.59 -28.36
CA ALA A 116 -13.55 -17.05 -29.71
C ALA A 116 -12.56 -18.10 -30.23
N TYR A 117 -11.25 -17.88 -30.05
CA TYR A 117 -10.23 -18.89 -30.42
C TYR A 117 -10.44 -20.22 -29.69
N ILE A 118 -10.58 -20.19 -28.37
CA ILE A 118 -10.74 -21.39 -27.57
C ILE A 118 -11.99 -22.17 -28.02
N LEU A 119 -13.08 -21.45 -28.27
CA LEU A 119 -14.34 -22.05 -28.73
C LEU A 119 -14.23 -22.63 -30.14
N CYS A 120 -13.61 -21.91 -31.11
CA CYS A 120 -13.34 -22.43 -32.46
C CYS A 120 -12.59 -23.75 -32.42
N ARG A 121 -11.59 -23.88 -31.52
CA ARG A 121 -10.82 -25.13 -31.35
C ARG A 121 -11.62 -26.25 -30.69
N GLN A 122 -12.55 -25.94 -29.80
CA GLN A 122 -13.41 -26.93 -29.12
C GLN A 122 -14.54 -27.42 -29.99
N GLU A 123 -15.14 -26.55 -30.80
CA GLU A 123 -16.31 -26.87 -31.62
C GLU A 123 -15.96 -27.03 -33.13
N ASN A 124 -14.67 -26.94 -33.51
CA ASN A 124 -14.17 -27.05 -34.90
C ASN A 124 -14.83 -26.03 -35.84
N LEU A 125 -15.00 -24.79 -35.38
CA LEU A 125 -15.61 -23.72 -36.17
C LEU A 125 -14.57 -23.07 -37.09
N PRO A 126 -14.82 -22.90 -38.41
CA PRO A 126 -13.88 -22.24 -39.33
C PRO A 126 -13.92 -20.70 -39.16
N HIS A 127 -15.09 -20.16 -38.80
CA HIS A 127 -15.31 -18.72 -38.62
C HIS A 127 -16.25 -18.50 -37.42
N ILE A 128 -16.08 -17.35 -36.76
CA ILE A 128 -16.92 -16.93 -35.62
C ILE A 128 -17.07 -15.42 -35.63
N ALA A 129 -18.27 -14.93 -35.31
CA ALA A 129 -18.50 -13.52 -35.05
C ALA A 129 -18.12 -13.17 -33.61
N VAL A 130 -17.48 -12.04 -33.41
CA VAL A 130 -17.07 -11.51 -32.11
C VAL A 130 -17.67 -10.13 -31.93
N ARG A 131 -18.44 -9.99 -30.84
CA ARG A 131 -19.10 -8.73 -30.48
C ARG A 131 -18.59 -8.24 -29.13
N VAL A 132 -18.28 -6.95 -29.04
CA VAL A 132 -18.05 -6.24 -27.78
C VAL A 132 -19.16 -5.24 -27.58
N SER A 133 -19.94 -5.46 -26.53
CA SER A 133 -21.12 -4.64 -26.21
C SER A 133 -20.86 -3.79 -24.97
N TYR A 134 -21.22 -2.52 -25.07
CA TYR A 134 -21.14 -1.55 -23.98
C TYR A 134 -22.56 -1.22 -23.51
N ALA A 135 -22.90 -1.66 -22.30
CA ALA A 135 -24.25 -1.52 -21.73
C ALA A 135 -24.26 -0.61 -20.49
N ALA A 136 -25.35 0.09 -20.27
CA ALA A 136 -25.63 0.77 -19.02
C ALA A 136 -25.96 -0.26 -17.91
N THR A 137 -26.02 0.16 -16.65
CA THR A 137 -26.41 -0.69 -15.51
C THR A 137 -27.82 -1.28 -15.65
N SER A 138 -28.70 -0.62 -16.44
CA SER A 138 -30.03 -1.11 -16.80
C SER A 138 -30.05 -2.24 -17.84
N GLY A 139 -28.89 -2.57 -18.45
CA GLY A 139 -28.81 -3.48 -19.60
C GLY A 139 -29.00 -2.80 -20.96
N GLU A 140 -29.38 -1.52 -21.00
CA GLU A 140 -29.53 -0.75 -22.23
C GLU A 140 -28.21 -0.67 -22.99
N LEU A 141 -28.22 -1.07 -24.27
CA LEU A 141 -27.07 -1.04 -25.13
C LEU A 141 -26.71 0.39 -25.55
N ARG A 142 -25.49 0.82 -25.28
CA ARG A 142 -24.96 2.15 -25.65
C ARG A 142 -24.12 2.12 -26.91
N ALA A 143 -23.34 1.04 -27.10
CA ALA A 143 -22.57 0.78 -28.31
C ALA A 143 -22.34 -0.71 -28.47
N SER A 144 -22.17 -1.16 -29.70
CA SER A 144 -21.79 -2.53 -30.04
C SER A 144 -20.89 -2.54 -31.24
N PHE A 145 -19.83 -3.35 -31.18
CA PHE A 145 -18.85 -3.52 -32.27
C PHE A 145 -18.73 -5.00 -32.56
N GLU A 146 -19.02 -5.37 -33.81
CA GLU A 146 -19.04 -6.77 -34.25
C GLU A 146 -18.18 -6.95 -35.50
N GLU A 147 -17.41 -8.03 -35.52
CA GLU A 147 -16.57 -8.41 -36.65
C GLU A 147 -16.45 -9.95 -36.67
N THR A 148 -16.31 -10.51 -37.90
CA THR A 148 -16.14 -11.95 -38.09
C THR A 148 -14.66 -12.27 -38.32
N TYR A 149 -14.17 -13.30 -37.62
CA TYR A 149 -12.78 -13.74 -37.68
C TYR A 149 -12.70 -15.20 -38.14
N SER A 150 -11.64 -15.55 -38.88
CA SER A 150 -11.29 -16.93 -39.14
C SER A 150 -10.61 -17.59 -37.91
N ALA A 151 -10.69 -18.89 -37.79
CA ALA A 151 -10.00 -19.64 -36.76
C ALA A 151 -8.47 -19.42 -36.80
N ASP A 152 -7.89 -19.27 -38.00
CA ASP A 152 -6.46 -19.07 -38.20
C ASP A 152 -6.01 -17.68 -37.75
N ASP A 153 -6.81 -16.63 -38.02
CA ASP A 153 -6.51 -15.27 -37.52
C ASP A 153 -6.52 -15.23 -36.00
N LEU A 154 -7.53 -15.87 -35.39
CA LEU A 154 -7.66 -15.98 -33.93
C LEU A 154 -6.51 -16.77 -33.30
N GLU A 155 -6.06 -17.84 -33.97
CA GLU A 155 -4.90 -18.63 -33.55
C GLU A 155 -3.63 -17.77 -33.49
N GLY A 156 -3.39 -16.99 -34.55
CA GLY A 156 -2.27 -16.07 -34.63
C GLY A 156 -2.26 -15.06 -33.47
N ILE A 157 -3.41 -14.42 -33.21
CA ILE A 157 -3.58 -13.46 -32.12
C ILE A 157 -3.33 -14.12 -30.75
N PHE A 158 -3.98 -15.26 -30.48
CA PHE A 158 -3.86 -15.97 -29.20
C PHE A 158 -2.43 -16.39 -28.90
N PHE A 159 -1.74 -16.96 -29.88
CA PHE A 159 -0.35 -17.39 -29.70
C PHE A 159 0.62 -16.22 -29.59
N GLN A 160 0.36 -15.10 -30.23
CA GLN A 160 1.16 -13.89 -30.03
C GLN A 160 1.11 -13.43 -28.55
N LEU A 161 -0.06 -13.43 -27.91
CA LEU A 161 -0.19 -13.07 -26.48
C LEU A 161 0.55 -14.09 -25.58
N LEU A 162 0.41 -15.39 -25.88
CA LEU A 162 1.13 -16.44 -25.15
C LEU A 162 2.64 -16.33 -25.29
N ASP A 163 3.16 -16.00 -26.49
CA ASP A 163 4.58 -15.84 -26.75
C ASP A 163 5.17 -14.65 -25.97
N GLN A 164 4.44 -13.55 -25.88
CA GLN A 164 4.83 -12.39 -25.05
C GLN A 164 4.91 -12.79 -23.57
N TYR A 165 3.88 -13.48 -23.09
CA TYR A 165 3.85 -13.96 -21.70
C TYR A 165 4.97 -14.97 -21.41
N ALA A 166 5.20 -15.93 -22.32
CA ALA A 166 6.24 -16.94 -22.19
C ALA A 166 7.64 -16.33 -22.13
N ALA A 167 7.92 -15.34 -22.97
CA ALA A 167 9.19 -14.63 -22.97
C ALA A 167 9.43 -13.89 -21.64
N TRP A 168 8.40 -13.25 -21.12
CA TRP A 168 8.43 -12.60 -19.82
C TRP A 168 8.63 -13.60 -18.67
N HIS A 169 7.85 -14.67 -18.65
CA HIS A 169 7.95 -15.73 -17.64
C HIS A 169 9.36 -16.34 -17.58
N LYS A 170 9.98 -16.62 -18.72
CA LYS A 170 11.36 -17.11 -18.80
C LYS A 170 12.36 -16.15 -18.14
N ARG A 171 12.15 -14.83 -18.29
CA ARG A 171 13.00 -13.83 -17.62
C ARG A 171 12.84 -13.88 -16.10
N LEU A 172 11.59 -13.99 -15.62
CA LEU A 172 11.31 -14.13 -14.19
C LEU A 172 11.92 -15.41 -13.60
N VAL A 173 11.78 -16.54 -14.27
CA VAL A 173 12.38 -17.82 -13.83
C VAL A 173 13.90 -17.72 -13.74
N ARG A 174 14.55 -17.14 -14.75
CA ARG A 174 16.01 -16.93 -14.73
C ARG A 174 16.44 -15.98 -13.59
N HIS A 175 15.68 -14.91 -13.35
CA HIS A 175 15.96 -14.01 -12.24
C HIS A 175 15.86 -14.77 -10.92
N ARG A 176 14.74 -15.45 -10.68
CA ARG A 176 14.51 -16.22 -9.45
C ARG A 176 15.60 -17.26 -9.20
N ALA A 177 16.01 -18.01 -10.22
CA ALA A 177 17.10 -18.97 -10.09
C ALA A 177 18.42 -18.33 -9.65
N ARG A 178 18.78 -17.16 -10.22
CA ARG A 178 19.98 -16.41 -9.83
C ARG A 178 19.87 -15.84 -8.41
N ARG A 179 18.71 -15.32 -8.08
CA ARG A 179 18.38 -14.82 -6.74
C ARG A 179 18.52 -15.93 -5.70
N ASP A 180 17.83 -17.06 -5.92
CA ASP A 180 17.79 -18.17 -4.97
C ASP A 180 19.17 -18.76 -4.73
N LYS A 181 20.00 -18.88 -5.79
CA LYS A 181 21.39 -19.24 -5.65
C LYS A 181 22.14 -18.25 -4.78
N SER A 182 22.03 -16.95 -5.05
CA SER A 182 22.71 -15.91 -4.26
C SER A 182 22.25 -15.87 -2.81
N LEU A 183 20.97 -16.16 -2.54
CA LEU A 183 20.40 -16.23 -1.18
C LEU A 183 20.93 -17.44 -0.40
N THR A 184 21.10 -18.59 -1.07
CA THR A 184 21.67 -19.79 -0.46
C THR A 184 23.12 -19.55 -0.04
N GLU A 185 23.90 -18.89 -0.90
CA GLU A 185 25.34 -18.62 -0.71
C GLU A 185 25.59 -17.38 0.18
N LEU A 186 24.58 -16.53 0.44
CA LEU A 186 24.72 -15.28 1.20
C LEU A 186 25.24 -15.53 2.63
N PRO A 187 26.42 -15.01 3.02
CA PRO A 187 26.87 -15.06 4.41
C PRO A 187 26.07 -14.05 5.26
N PHE A 188 26.18 -14.19 6.58
CA PHE A 188 25.67 -13.16 7.48
C PHE A 188 26.44 -11.83 7.23
N PRO A 189 25.74 -10.66 7.20
CA PRO A 189 26.33 -9.41 6.72
C PRO A 189 27.36 -8.75 7.68
N TYR A 190 27.64 -9.39 8.80
CA TYR A 190 28.61 -8.92 9.80
C TYR A 190 29.56 -10.06 10.19
N PRO A 191 30.77 -9.73 10.70
CA PRO A 191 31.75 -10.75 11.10
C PRO A 191 31.23 -11.71 12.18
N GLN A 192 30.39 -11.19 13.09
CA GLN A 192 29.81 -11.96 14.20
C GLN A 192 28.38 -11.52 14.48
N TYR A 193 27.57 -12.43 15.01
CA TYR A 193 26.29 -12.08 15.61
C TYR A 193 26.51 -11.35 16.94
N ARG A 194 25.72 -10.32 17.17
CA ARG A 194 25.60 -9.72 18.49
C ARG A 194 24.84 -10.68 19.41
N GLU A 195 24.95 -10.47 20.72
CA GLU A 195 24.22 -11.25 21.71
C GLU A 195 22.70 -11.26 21.41
N GLY A 196 22.08 -12.42 21.48
CA GLY A 196 20.68 -12.65 21.18
C GLY A 196 20.25 -12.50 19.72
N GLN A 197 21.08 -11.90 18.86
CA GLN A 197 20.75 -11.66 17.46
C GLN A 197 20.54 -12.95 16.66
N ARG A 198 21.32 -14.00 16.95
CA ARG A 198 21.16 -15.32 16.33
C ARG A 198 19.87 -16.00 16.76
N ALA A 199 19.54 -15.94 18.05
CA ALA A 199 18.28 -16.49 18.57
C ALA A 199 17.07 -15.82 17.92
N MET A 200 17.10 -14.49 17.78
CA MET A 200 16.05 -13.77 17.04
C MET A 200 15.95 -14.22 15.59
N ALA A 201 17.07 -14.36 14.89
CA ALA A 201 17.08 -14.83 13.50
C ALA A 201 16.47 -16.24 13.35
N GLU A 202 16.72 -17.13 14.31
CA GLU A 202 16.10 -18.45 14.36
C GLU A 202 14.59 -18.37 14.57
N GLN A 203 14.10 -17.50 15.47
CA GLN A 203 12.66 -17.30 15.71
C GLN A 203 11.95 -16.73 14.47
N VAL A 204 12.55 -15.77 13.78
CA VAL A 204 11.99 -15.23 12.52
C VAL A 204 11.89 -16.33 11.45
N TYR A 205 12.96 -17.12 11.27
CA TYR A 205 12.94 -18.22 10.30
C TYR A 205 11.87 -19.26 10.64
N LEU A 206 11.73 -19.63 11.92
CA LEU A 206 10.72 -20.58 12.41
C LEU A 206 9.29 -20.04 12.24
N ALA A 207 9.07 -18.76 12.49
CA ALA A 207 7.77 -18.11 12.26
C ALA A 207 7.36 -18.21 10.78
N ILE A 208 8.27 -17.92 9.85
CA ILE A 208 8.02 -18.03 8.41
C ILE A 208 7.79 -19.50 8.01
N LEU A 209 8.63 -20.42 8.48
CA LEU A 209 8.52 -21.85 8.19
C LEU A 209 7.17 -22.43 8.62
N ARG A 210 6.69 -22.03 9.80
CA ARG A 210 5.46 -22.54 10.43
C ARG A 210 4.20 -21.76 10.03
N LYS A 211 4.34 -20.72 9.22
CA LYS A 211 3.26 -19.79 8.88
C LYS A 211 2.58 -19.22 10.12
N LYS A 212 3.38 -18.64 11.03
CA LYS A 212 2.96 -18.10 12.32
C LYS A 212 3.31 -16.62 12.45
N ARG A 213 2.75 -15.98 13.47
CA ARG A 213 3.12 -14.64 13.89
C ARG A 213 4.26 -14.70 14.89
N LEU A 214 5.09 -13.66 14.92
CA LEU A 214 6.15 -13.47 15.92
C LEU A 214 6.07 -12.04 16.45
N PHE A 215 6.07 -11.91 17.77
CA PHE A 215 6.12 -10.63 18.47
C PHE A 215 7.43 -10.55 19.24
N ALA A 216 8.28 -9.57 18.90
CA ALA A 216 9.61 -9.52 19.45
C ALA A 216 9.96 -8.15 20.04
N MET A 217 10.43 -8.15 21.28
CA MET A 217 11.02 -6.99 21.91
C MET A 217 12.53 -7.09 21.89
N MET A 218 13.19 -6.15 21.20
CA MET A 218 14.64 -6.09 21.08
C MET A 218 15.12 -4.66 21.33
N PRO A 219 16.02 -4.41 22.25
CA PRO A 219 16.57 -3.09 22.53
C PRO A 219 17.23 -2.43 21.29
N THR A 220 17.34 -1.11 21.32
CA THR A 220 18.10 -0.37 20.29
C THR A 220 19.57 -0.80 20.32
N GLY A 221 20.27 -0.72 19.16
CA GLY A 221 21.67 -1.11 19.08
C GLY A 221 21.97 -2.61 18.94
N THR A 222 20.98 -3.50 19.10
CA THR A 222 21.16 -4.97 18.98
C THR A 222 21.24 -5.48 17.54
N GLY A 223 21.07 -4.61 16.54
CA GLY A 223 21.10 -5.01 15.13
C GLY A 223 19.81 -5.69 14.66
N LYS A 224 18.64 -5.21 15.11
CA LYS A 224 17.30 -5.71 14.77
C LYS A 224 17.10 -5.96 13.28
N SER A 225 17.44 -4.97 12.44
CA SER A 225 17.19 -5.03 10.99
C SER A 225 17.87 -6.23 10.34
N ALA A 226 19.14 -6.49 10.66
CA ALA A 226 19.87 -7.65 10.14
C ALA A 226 19.32 -8.97 10.70
N ALA A 227 18.96 -9.00 12.02
CA ALA A 227 18.44 -10.19 12.68
C ALA A 227 17.08 -10.64 12.12
N VAL A 228 16.30 -9.72 11.55
CA VAL A 228 14.99 -9.99 10.97
C VAL A 228 15.06 -10.22 9.46
N LEU A 229 15.80 -9.37 8.76
CA LEU A 229 15.87 -9.39 7.29
C LEU A 229 16.65 -10.59 6.75
N TYR A 230 17.81 -10.92 7.36
CA TYR A 230 18.64 -12.02 6.89
C TYR A 230 17.94 -13.38 6.90
N PRO A 231 17.28 -13.84 7.99
CA PRO A 231 16.54 -15.10 7.99
C PRO A 231 15.33 -15.10 7.04
N ALA A 232 14.66 -13.96 6.86
CA ALA A 232 13.57 -13.83 5.90
C ALA A 232 14.09 -14.00 4.45
N LEU A 233 15.25 -13.45 4.13
CA LEU A 233 15.93 -13.65 2.84
C LEU A 233 16.35 -15.12 2.65
N LYS A 234 16.84 -15.80 3.69
CA LYS A 234 17.12 -17.25 3.63
C LYS A 234 15.83 -18.06 3.35
N ALA A 235 14.73 -17.71 4.01
CA ALA A 235 13.42 -18.31 3.78
C ALA A 235 12.93 -18.08 2.33
N LEU A 236 13.17 -16.88 1.78
CA LEU A 236 12.89 -16.56 0.37
C LEU A 236 13.71 -17.44 -0.58
N GLY A 237 15.01 -17.64 -0.30
CA GLY A 237 15.91 -18.44 -1.14
C GLY A 237 15.57 -19.93 -1.22
N VAL A 238 14.92 -20.48 -0.19
CA VAL A 238 14.44 -21.87 -0.17
C VAL A 238 12.96 -22.01 -0.56
N GLY A 239 12.32 -20.90 -0.96
CA GLY A 239 10.94 -20.91 -1.47
C GLY A 239 9.85 -21.00 -0.38
N LEU A 240 10.15 -20.76 0.89
CA LEU A 240 9.15 -20.68 1.97
C LEU A 240 8.25 -19.45 1.83
N THR A 241 8.79 -18.37 1.30
CA THR A 241 8.04 -17.15 0.96
C THR A 241 8.34 -16.73 -0.47
N GLY A 242 7.42 -16.04 -1.13
CA GLY A 242 7.59 -15.53 -2.50
C GLY A 242 8.07 -14.09 -2.54
N GLN A 243 7.80 -13.33 -1.48
CA GLN A 243 8.12 -11.91 -1.38
C GLN A 243 8.22 -11.50 0.08
N ILE A 244 9.05 -10.51 0.38
CA ILE A 244 9.19 -9.92 1.72
C ILE A 244 8.72 -8.48 1.67
N PHE A 245 7.88 -8.07 2.61
CA PHE A 245 7.45 -6.69 2.76
C PHE A 245 7.91 -6.13 4.11
N CYS A 246 8.89 -5.23 4.10
CA CYS A 246 9.37 -4.51 5.27
C CYS A 246 8.52 -3.25 5.47
N LEU A 247 7.72 -3.25 6.51
CA LEU A 247 6.88 -2.12 6.90
C LEU A 247 7.63 -1.24 7.91
N THR A 248 7.69 0.05 7.64
CA THR A 248 8.42 1.02 8.46
C THR A 248 7.56 2.24 8.75
N ALA A 249 7.57 2.72 10.01
CA ALA A 249 6.78 3.88 10.41
C ALA A 249 7.43 5.23 10.03
N ARG A 250 8.77 5.27 9.89
CA ARG A 250 9.56 6.51 9.76
C ARG A 250 10.70 6.36 8.74
N GLY A 251 11.20 7.49 8.24
CA GLY A 251 12.29 7.54 7.27
C GLY A 251 13.60 6.92 7.79
N THR A 252 13.91 7.03 9.07
CA THR A 252 15.11 6.43 9.71
C THR A 252 15.08 4.91 9.68
N ALA A 253 13.95 4.28 10.01
CA ALA A 253 13.78 2.83 9.93
C ALA A 253 13.87 2.33 8.48
N ARG A 254 13.29 3.07 7.53
CA ARG A 254 13.41 2.80 6.09
C ARG A 254 14.87 2.78 5.65
N ARG A 255 15.65 3.81 5.99
CA ARG A 255 17.08 3.89 5.65
C ARG A 255 17.91 2.76 6.28
N ALA A 256 17.56 2.33 7.49
CA ALA A 256 18.21 1.18 8.11
C ALA A 256 17.99 -0.10 7.29
N MET A 257 16.78 -0.35 6.81
CA MET A 257 16.47 -1.49 5.94
C MET A 257 17.17 -1.38 4.57
N GLU A 258 17.16 -0.20 3.95
CA GLU A 258 17.87 0.07 2.70
C GLU A 258 19.38 -0.17 2.85
N GLY A 259 19.96 0.29 3.97
CA GLY A 259 21.37 0.08 4.30
C GLY A 259 21.74 -1.40 4.47
N GLU A 260 20.90 -2.17 5.14
CA GLU A 260 21.14 -3.62 5.28
C GLU A 260 21.01 -4.34 3.92
N MET A 261 20.03 -3.99 3.09
CA MET A 261 19.93 -4.54 1.74
C MET A 261 21.13 -4.17 0.87
N ALA A 262 21.61 -2.94 0.93
CA ALA A 262 22.82 -2.50 0.22
C ALA A 262 24.07 -3.27 0.68
N ARG A 263 24.22 -3.49 1.99
CA ARG A 263 25.31 -4.30 2.56
C ARG A 263 25.27 -5.74 2.05
N MET A 264 24.10 -6.36 2.04
CA MET A 264 23.92 -7.72 1.53
C MET A 264 24.13 -7.78 0.00
N ALA A 265 23.74 -6.74 -0.74
CA ALA A 265 24.02 -6.64 -2.17
C ALA A 265 25.54 -6.58 -2.46
N ALA A 266 26.32 -5.87 -1.63
CA ALA A 266 27.78 -5.86 -1.72
C ALA A 266 28.40 -7.26 -1.47
N LEU A 267 27.74 -8.11 -0.69
CA LEU A 267 28.13 -9.51 -0.47
C LEU A 267 27.63 -10.48 -1.56
N GLY A 268 27.05 -9.96 -2.63
CA GLY A 268 26.65 -10.77 -3.79
C GLY A 268 25.16 -11.10 -3.89
N LEU A 269 24.30 -10.58 -3.01
CA LEU A 269 22.85 -10.75 -3.10
C LEU A 269 22.30 -10.22 -4.43
N ARG A 270 21.43 -10.99 -5.08
CA ARG A 270 20.81 -10.67 -6.37
C ARG A 270 19.28 -10.42 -6.26
N ALA A 271 18.77 -10.16 -5.07
CA ALA A 271 17.37 -9.80 -4.89
C ALA A 271 17.08 -8.37 -5.34
N HIS A 272 15.94 -8.16 -5.98
CA HIS A 272 15.44 -6.83 -6.31
C HIS A 272 14.73 -6.22 -5.10
N THR A 273 15.24 -5.10 -4.62
CA THR A 273 14.67 -4.33 -3.51
C THR A 273 14.02 -3.08 -4.05
N LEU A 274 12.76 -2.83 -3.70
CA LEU A 274 12.03 -1.63 -4.08
C LEU A 274 11.61 -0.83 -2.85
N THR A 275 11.91 0.46 -2.85
CA THR A 275 11.37 1.42 -1.89
C THR A 275 10.14 2.12 -2.45
N LEU A 276 9.00 1.98 -1.76
CA LEU A 276 7.72 2.61 -2.10
C LEU A 276 7.60 3.98 -1.46
N ASN A 277 7.08 4.93 -2.24
CA ASN A 277 6.82 6.30 -1.78
C ASN A 277 5.38 6.71 -2.08
N ALA A 278 4.82 7.57 -1.24
CA ALA A 278 3.52 8.18 -1.50
C ALA A 278 3.53 8.97 -2.81
N LYS A 279 2.40 9.00 -3.48
CA LYS A 279 2.23 9.67 -4.78
C LYS A 279 2.67 11.13 -4.73
N GLU A 280 2.26 11.84 -3.69
CA GLU A 280 2.56 13.25 -3.46
C GLU A 280 4.06 13.53 -3.29
N LYS A 281 4.82 12.54 -2.77
CA LYS A 281 6.27 12.67 -2.55
C LYS A 281 7.11 12.38 -3.78
N ILE A 282 6.59 11.58 -4.72
CA ILE A 282 7.36 11.12 -5.88
C ILE A 282 6.88 11.75 -7.20
N CYS A 283 5.70 12.37 -7.21
CA CYS A 283 5.16 13.05 -8.38
C CYS A 283 6.01 14.27 -8.74
N PRO A 284 6.53 14.37 -9.99
CA PRO A 284 7.34 15.51 -10.40
C PRO A 284 6.52 16.69 -10.92
N MET A 285 5.18 16.60 -10.88
CA MET A 285 4.28 17.65 -11.33
C MET A 285 3.97 18.60 -10.17
N ASP A 286 3.83 19.89 -10.45
CA ASP A 286 3.47 20.91 -9.45
C ASP A 286 2.12 20.62 -8.78
N GLU A 287 1.18 20.06 -9.52
CA GLU A 287 -0.11 19.58 -9.04
C GLU A 287 -0.27 18.09 -9.32
N VAL A 288 -0.68 17.31 -8.31
CA VAL A 288 -0.96 15.87 -8.46
C VAL A 288 -2.32 15.69 -9.17
N ARG A 289 -2.28 15.80 -10.48
CA ARG A 289 -3.45 15.62 -11.35
C ARG A 289 -3.21 14.49 -12.34
N CYS A 290 -3.79 13.30 -12.04
CA CYS A 290 -3.59 12.07 -12.83
C CYS A 290 -4.62 11.94 -13.97
N ASP A 291 -4.77 12.98 -14.77
CA ASP A 291 -5.67 13.04 -15.92
C ASP A 291 -4.82 13.04 -17.21
N PRO A 292 -5.00 12.08 -18.12
CA PRO A 292 -4.23 11.98 -19.37
C PRO A 292 -4.23 13.25 -20.22
N ALA A 293 -5.32 14.03 -20.17
CA ALA A 293 -5.39 15.32 -20.90
C ALA A 293 -4.47 16.40 -20.32
N HIS A 294 -4.02 16.25 -19.06
CA HIS A 294 -3.22 17.26 -18.35
C HIS A 294 -1.85 16.74 -17.90
N CYS A 295 -1.69 15.44 -17.71
CA CYS A 295 -0.44 14.86 -17.27
C CYS A 295 0.20 14.03 -18.38
N PRO A 296 1.32 14.48 -18.99
CA PRO A 296 1.98 13.76 -20.08
C PRO A 296 2.55 12.40 -19.63
N ARG A 297 2.69 12.19 -18.31
CA ARG A 297 3.14 10.92 -17.74
C ARG A 297 2.00 9.93 -17.52
N ALA A 298 0.75 10.41 -17.45
CA ALA A 298 -0.44 9.57 -17.42
C ALA A 298 -0.85 9.14 -18.84
N ALA A 299 -0.76 10.05 -19.80
CA ALA A 299 -1.02 9.75 -21.20
C ALA A 299 0.01 8.75 -21.76
N GLY A 300 -0.45 7.64 -22.32
CA GLY A 300 0.38 6.58 -22.90
C GLY A 300 1.35 5.89 -21.93
N HIS A 301 1.09 5.94 -20.64
CA HIS A 301 1.95 5.36 -19.59
C HIS A 301 2.25 3.88 -19.85
N PHE A 302 1.20 3.08 -20.02
CA PHE A 302 1.32 1.63 -20.12
C PHE A 302 1.97 1.17 -21.41
N LEU A 303 1.90 1.96 -22.51
CA LEU A 303 2.61 1.66 -23.75
C LEU A 303 4.14 1.75 -23.60
N ARG A 304 4.61 2.62 -22.70
CA ARG A 304 6.04 2.85 -22.47
C ARG A 304 6.61 2.03 -21.30
N GLN A 305 5.75 1.45 -20.47
CA GLN A 305 6.11 0.80 -19.23
C GLN A 305 6.95 -0.48 -19.43
N GLU A 306 6.64 -1.30 -20.45
CA GLU A 306 7.30 -2.60 -20.66
C GLU A 306 8.81 -2.45 -20.83
N ALA A 307 9.26 -1.51 -21.69
CA ALA A 307 10.69 -1.27 -21.91
C ALA A 307 11.41 -0.86 -20.61
N ALA A 308 10.75 -0.06 -19.77
CA ALA A 308 11.28 0.36 -18.47
C ALA A 308 11.37 -0.80 -17.46
N LEU A 309 10.39 -1.70 -17.44
CA LEU A 309 10.40 -2.89 -16.59
C LEU A 309 11.51 -3.86 -16.99
N ILE A 310 11.70 -4.09 -18.30
CA ILE A 310 12.80 -4.92 -18.81
C ILE A 310 14.16 -4.31 -18.44
N ALA A 311 14.31 -3.00 -18.54
CA ALA A 311 15.52 -2.30 -18.17
C ALA A 311 15.79 -2.40 -16.65
N ALA A 312 14.76 -2.25 -15.81
CA ALA A 312 14.87 -2.42 -14.36
C ALA A 312 15.34 -3.83 -13.97
N MET A 313 14.78 -4.87 -14.57
CA MET A 313 15.20 -6.26 -14.30
C MET A 313 16.66 -6.56 -14.66
N ARG A 314 17.26 -5.75 -15.54
CA ARG A 314 18.69 -5.86 -15.93
C ARG A 314 19.60 -4.98 -15.06
N ALA A 315 19.03 -3.99 -14.40
CA ALA A 315 19.78 -3.05 -13.57
C ALA A 315 20.39 -3.76 -12.36
N LYS A 316 21.58 -3.29 -11.99
CA LYS A 316 22.24 -3.69 -10.75
C LYS A 316 21.90 -2.68 -9.64
N GLY A 317 21.75 -3.17 -8.43
CA GLY A 317 21.44 -2.36 -7.25
C GLY A 317 19.94 -2.25 -6.94
N PRO A 318 19.61 -1.51 -5.86
CA PRO A 318 18.24 -1.36 -5.40
C PRO A 318 17.42 -0.45 -6.33
N TRP A 319 16.13 -0.67 -6.36
CA TRP A 319 15.15 0.22 -6.99
C TRP A 319 14.66 1.24 -5.96
N ASP A 320 15.58 2.10 -5.53
CA ASP A 320 15.31 3.19 -4.62
C ASP A 320 14.54 4.34 -5.30
N THR A 321 14.19 5.36 -4.53
CA THR A 321 13.46 6.53 -5.04
C THR A 321 14.15 7.17 -6.22
N ALA A 322 15.50 7.32 -6.15
CA ALA A 322 16.28 7.94 -7.22
C ALA A 322 16.29 7.08 -8.50
N PHE A 323 16.39 5.76 -8.36
CA PHE A 323 16.28 4.83 -9.49
C PHE A 323 14.91 4.94 -10.17
N VAL A 324 13.83 4.88 -9.38
CA VAL A 324 12.45 4.98 -9.90
C VAL A 324 12.25 6.29 -10.64
N GLN A 325 12.69 7.42 -10.08
CA GLN A 325 12.60 8.73 -10.72
C GLN A 325 13.41 8.82 -12.01
N ARG A 326 14.67 8.34 -12.02
CA ARG A 326 15.51 8.32 -13.24
C ARG A 326 14.85 7.51 -14.36
N MET A 327 14.36 6.31 -14.05
CA MET A 327 13.69 5.45 -15.03
C MET A 327 12.37 6.05 -15.52
N ALA A 328 11.57 6.60 -14.61
CA ALA A 328 10.34 7.29 -14.95
C ALA A 328 10.59 8.52 -15.83
N ASN A 329 11.65 9.29 -15.60
CA ASN A 329 12.04 10.42 -16.43
C ASN A 329 12.49 9.97 -17.82
N ARG A 330 13.34 8.95 -17.88
CA ARG A 330 13.87 8.40 -19.14
C ARG A 330 12.77 7.89 -20.08
N HIS A 331 11.72 7.30 -19.53
CA HIS A 331 10.63 6.69 -20.28
C HIS A 331 9.32 7.51 -20.25
N THR A 332 9.33 8.71 -19.70
CA THR A 332 8.15 9.58 -19.54
C THR A 332 6.99 8.85 -18.83
N LEU A 333 7.28 8.17 -17.71
CA LEU A 333 6.33 7.42 -16.90
C LEU A 333 5.89 8.20 -15.66
N CYS A 334 4.70 7.90 -15.15
CA CYS A 334 4.34 8.25 -13.78
C CYS A 334 5.21 7.44 -12.81
N PRO A 335 6.05 8.06 -11.97
CA PRO A 335 6.94 7.31 -11.08
C PRO A 335 6.19 6.50 -10.03
N PHE A 336 5.00 6.95 -9.60
CA PHE A 336 4.16 6.22 -8.66
C PHE A 336 3.60 4.93 -9.29
N GLU A 337 2.94 5.01 -10.44
CA GLU A 337 2.39 3.83 -11.14
C GLU A 337 3.50 2.87 -11.58
N TYR A 338 4.66 3.42 -11.99
CA TYR A 338 5.82 2.61 -12.32
C TYR A 338 6.36 1.85 -11.08
N SER A 339 6.38 2.49 -9.89
CA SER A 339 6.76 1.80 -8.66
C SER A 339 5.77 0.69 -8.29
N LEU A 340 4.46 0.89 -8.52
CA LEU A 340 3.45 -0.15 -8.33
C LEU A 340 3.63 -1.33 -9.32
N ALA A 341 4.06 -1.07 -10.54
CA ALA A 341 4.38 -2.13 -11.49
C ALA A 341 5.65 -2.89 -11.09
N LEU A 342 6.69 -2.19 -10.62
CA LEU A 342 7.90 -2.79 -10.08
C LEU A 342 7.64 -3.62 -8.82
N SER A 343 6.65 -3.25 -7.99
CA SER A 343 6.36 -3.96 -6.74
C SER A 343 6.00 -5.43 -6.93
N VAL A 344 5.43 -5.78 -8.08
CA VAL A 344 5.10 -7.17 -8.44
C VAL A 344 6.35 -7.99 -8.80
N LEU A 345 7.43 -7.31 -9.20
CA LEU A 345 8.69 -7.91 -9.62
C LEU A 345 9.75 -7.90 -8.51
N ALA A 346 9.58 -7.04 -7.52
CA ALA A 346 10.48 -6.91 -6.40
C ALA A 346 10.44 -8.16 -5.51
N ASP A 347 11.61 -8.58 -5.03
CA ASP A 347 11.74 -9.66 -4.05
C ASP A 347 11.55 -9.15 -2.62
N VAL A 348 12.00 -7.91 -2.38
CA VAL A 348 11.86 -7.19 -1.11
C VAL A 348 11.25 -5.82 -1.36
N LEU A 349 10.18 -5.51 -0.63
CA LEU A 349 9.54 -4.21 -0.62
C LEU A 349 9.83 -3.50 0.70
N ILE A 350 10.09 -2.22 0.65
CA ILE A 350 10.23 -1.36 1.82
C ILE A 350 9.22 -0.23 1.69
N GLY A 351 8.33 -0.07 2.67
CA GLY A 351 7.27 0.94 2.60
C GLY A 351 6.57 1.22 3.93
N ASP A 352 5.61 2.14 3.87
CA ASP A 352 4.76 2.48 5.04
C ASP A 352 3.75 1.35 5.33
N TYR A 353 3.28 1.26 6.57
CA TYR A 353 2.25 0.31 7.01
C TYR A 353 0.99 0.33 6.15
N ASN A 354 0.62 1.49 5.61
CA ASN A 354 -0.58 1.68 4.80
C ASN A 354 -0.59 0.77 3.57
N TYR A 355 0.56 0.50 2.97
CA TYR A 355 0.65 -0.32 1.76
C TYR A 355 0.28 -1.80 1.95
N ALA A 356 0.28 -2.28 3.19
CA ALA A 356 -0.13 -3.65 3.52
C ALA A 356 -1.40 -3.72 4.36
N LEU A 357 -1.67 -2.70 5.19
CA LEU A 357 -2.67 -2.78 6.26
C LEU A 357 -3.83 -1.79 6.12
N ASP A 358 -3.74 -0.71 5.31
CA ASP A 358 -4.87 0.19 5.10
C ASP A 358 -5.81 -0.38 4.02
N PRO A 359 -7.08 -0.67 4.33
CA PRO A 359 -8.02 -1.28 3.39
C PRO A 359 -8.28 -0.42 2.14
N ARG A 360 -7.95 0.87 2.17
CA ARG A 360 -8.18 1.83 1.07
C ARG A 360 -6.98 1.95 0.13
N VAL A 361 -5.77 1.64 0.61
CA VAL A 361 -4.51 1.89 -0.13
C VAL A 361 -3.57 0.70 -0.21
N TYR A 362 -3.93 -0.47 0.38
CA TYR A 362 -3.08 -1.65 0.30
C TYR A 362 -2.86 -2.06 -1.17
N ILE A 363 -1.71 -2.66 -1.43
CA ILE A 363 -1.33 -3.01 -2.81
C ILE A 363 -2.02 -4.31 -3.24
N GLN A 364 -3.23 -4.19 -3.77
CA GLN A 364 -4.04 -5.31 -4.27
C GLN A 364 -3.26 -6.24 -5.20
N ARG A 365 -2.41 -5.67 -6.06
CA ARG A 365 -1.56 -6.42 -6.99
C ARG A 365 -0.61 -7.42 -6.31
N ILE A 366 -0.36 -7.26 -5.01
CA ILE A 366 0.48 -8.15 -4.20
C ILE A 366 -0.39 -9.08 -3.36
N PHE A 367 -1.32 -8.51 -2.59
CA PHE A 367 -2.04 -9.24 -1.56
C PHE A 367 -3.25 -10.03 -2.08
N ASP A 368 -3.85 -9.63 -3.21
CA ASP A 368 -4.94 -10.37 -3.86
C ASP A 368 -4.44 -11.44 -4.84
N ARG A 369 -3.11 -11.63 -4.95
CA ARG A 369 -2.51 -12.67 -5.78
C ARG A 369 -2.18 -13.93 -4.96
N PRO A 370 -2.29 -15.12 -5.57
CA PRO A 370 -1.81 -16.33 -4.91
C PRO A 370 -0.29 -16.30 -4.80
N GLY A 371 0.21 -16.34 -3.57
CA GLY A 371 1.65 -16.42 -3.27
C GLY A 371 1.93 -16.09 -1.81
N PRO A 372 2.90 -16.77 -1.20
CA PRO A 372 3.24 -16.54 0.18
C PRO A 372 4.01 -15.22 0.32
N VAL A 373 3.51 -14.28 1.09
CA VAL A 373 4.16 -13.01 1.44
C VAL A 373 4.52 -13.01 2.92
N THR A 374 5.77 -12.67 3.23
CA THR A 374 6.23 -12.42 4.61
C THR A 374 6.24 -10.93 4.88
N VAL A 375 5.62 -10.52 5.97
CA VAL A 375 5.57 -9.12 6.41
C VAL A 375 6.44 -8.94 7.67
N LEU A 376 7.38 -8.01 7.59
CA LEU A 376 8.28 -7.62 8.67
C LEU A 376 7.90 -6.20 9.11
N CYS A 377 7.36 -6.08 10.31
CA CYS A 377 6.80 -4.83 10.84
C CYS A 377 7.75 -4.23 11.88
N ASP A 378 8.55 -3.24 11.46
CA ASP A 378 9.47 -2.51 12.32
C ASP A 378 8.73 -1.44 13.14
N GLU A 379 9.25 -1.13 14.34
CA GLU A 379 8.65 -0.20 15.30
C GLU A 379 7.15 -0.51 15.56
N ALA A 380 6.83 -1.80 15.72
CA ALA A 380 5.47 -2.31 15.81
C ALA A 380 4.66 -1.71 16.97
N HIS A 381 5.30 -1.05 17.96
CA HIS A 381 4.61 -0.30 19.01
C HIS A 381 3.77 0.88 18.45
N ASN A 382 4.07 1.38 17.25
CA ASN A 382 3.27 2.41 16.57
C ASN A 382 2.04 1.83 15.84
N LEU A 383 1.99 0.52 15.63
CA LEU A 383 0.97 -0.11 14.80
C LEU A 383 -0.46 0.04 15.35
N PRO A 384 -0.70 -0.05 16.69
CA PRO A 384 -2.03 0.16 17.24
C PRO A 384 -2.65 1.50 16.86
N ASP A 385 -1.91 2.60 17.01
CA ASP A 385 -2.41 3.93 16.68
C ASP A 385 -2.58 4.10 15.16
N ARG A 386 -1.66 3.56 14.37
CA ARG A 386 -1.75 3.62 12.91
C ARG A 386 -2.95 2.86 12.36
N VAL A 387 -3.21 1.64 12.86
CA VAL A 387 -4.37 0.85 12.42
C VAL A 387 -5.67 1.50 12.89
N ARG A 388 -5.70 2.03 14.10
CA ARG A 388 -6.84 2.81 14.59
C ARG A 388 -7.15 3.97 13.65
N GLU A 389 -6.15 4.75 13.24
CA GLU A 389 -6.33 5.84 12.27
C GLU A 389 -6.79 5.35 10.89
N MET A 390 -6.24 4.24 10.38
CA MET A 390 -6.64 3.64 9.10
C MET A 390 -8.12 3.25 9.07
N LEU A 391 -8.65 2.75 10.19
CA LEU A 391 -10.03 2.30 10.31
C LEU A 391 -11.00 3.39 10.77
N SER A 392 -10.49 4.50 11.25
CA SER A 392 -11.28 5.65 11.68
C SER A 392 -11.60 6.58 10.51
N GLY A 393 -12.64 7.38 10.68
CA GLY A 393 -13.01 8.39 9.70
C GLY A 393 -13.33 9.72 10.37
N GLU A 394 -12.96 10.81 9.71
CA GLU A 394 -13.26 12.16 10.16
C GLU A 394 -13.89 12.96 9.04
N LEU A 395 -14.85 13.83 9.35
CA LEU A 395 -15.47 14.72 8.39
C LEU A 395 -15.65 16.11 8.98
N SER A 396 -15.07 17.11 8.30
CA SER A 396 -15.19 18.54 8.66
C SER A 396 -16.42 19.16 8.02
N GLY A 397 -17.35 19.63 8.83
CA GLY A 397 -18.51 20.40 8.37
C GLY A 397 -18.10 21.71 7.70
N ALA A 398 -17.01 22.33 8.12
CA ALA A 398 -16.51 23.57 7.50
C ALA A 398 -16.05 23.34 6.05
N LEU A 399 -15.25 22.30 5.78
CA LEU A 399 -14.83 21.95 4.42
C LEU A 399 -16.02 21.55 3.55
N LEU A 400 -16.96 20.79 4.10
CA LEU A 400 -18.18 20.40 3.38
C LEU A 400 -19.08 21.60 3.07
N ALA A 401 -19.18 22.56 3.98
CA ALA A 401 -19.94 23.80 3.77
C ALA A 401 -19.32 24.66 2.67
N GLU A 402 -17.99 24.78 2.65
CA GLU A 402 -17.28 25.49 1.59
C GLU A 402 -17.44 24.79 0.23
N PHE A 403 -17.25 23.47 0.18
CA PHE A 403 -17.51 22.70 -1.05
C PHE A 403 -18.93 22.90 -1.56
N ARG A 404 -19.93 22.85 -0.68
CA ARG A 404 -21.32 23.11 -1.05
C ARG A 404 -21.50 24.54 -1.61
N ARG A 405 -20.88 25.55 -0.99
CA ARG A 405 -20.93 26.95 -1.44
C ARG A 405 -20.36 27.09 -2.87
N LEU A 406 -19.19 26.50 -3.11
CA LEU A 406 -18.56 26.51 -4.43
C LEU A 406 -19.41 25.76 -5.47
N THR A 407 -19.91 24.59 -5.15
CA THR A 407 -20.82 23.82 -6.02
C THR A 407 -22.05 24.62 -6.40
N GLY A 408 -22.67 25.32 -5.43
CA GLY A 408 -23.82 26.19 -5.67
C GLY A 408 -23.51 27.38 -6.58
N ARG A 409 -22.28 27.90 -6.52
CA ARG A 409 -21.82 29.00 -7.37
C ARG A 409 -21.56 28.55 -8.82
N PHE A 410 -20.93 27.40 -9.01
CA PHE A 410 -20.50 26.95 -10.34
C PHE A 410 -21.51 26.06 -11.07
N LEU A 411 -22.26 25.21 -10.35
CA LEU A 411 -23.21 24.25 -10.92
C LEU A 411 -24.68 24.62 -10.65
N GLY A 412 -24.93 25.64 -9.83
CA GLY A 412 -26.27 26.05 -9.43
C GLY A 412 -26.84 25.25 -8.25
N ARG A 413 -27.83 25.86 -7.55
CA ARG A 413 -28.46 25.26 -6.35
C ARG A 413 -29.40 24.09 -6.66
N ALA A 414 -29.84 23.94 -7.89
CA ALA A 414 -30.66 22.82 -8.35
C ALA A 414 -29.83 21.56 -8.60
N ASN A 415 -28.49 21.65 -8.65
CA ASN A 415 -27.60 20.52 -8.89
C ASN A 415 -27.72 19.47 -7.78
N ALA A 416 -27.69 18.19 -8.16
CA ALA A 416 -27.81 17.06 -7.25
C ALA A 416 -26.70 17.04 -6.17
N ILE A 417 -25.45 17.36 -6.54
CA ILE A 417 -24.30 17.40 -5.63
C ILE A 417 -24.52 18.49 -4.57
N TYR A 418 -24.95 19.70 -4.97
CA TYR A 418 -25.26 20.79 -4.03
C TYR A 418 -26.32 20.37 -3.00
N ARG A 419 -27.40 19.73 -3.45
CA ARG A 419 -28.51 19.28 -2.57
C ARG A 419 -28.03 18.17 -1.63
N LYS A 420 -27.30 17.18 -2.12
CA LYS A 420 -26.79 16.05 -1.33
C LYS A 420 -25.71 16.49 -0.34
N ALA A 421 -24.82 17.40 -0.73
CA ALA A 421 -23.88 18.02 0.21
C ALA A 421 -24.61 18.79 1.31
N GLY A 422 -25.73 19.45 0.97
CA GLY A 422 -26.59 20.12 1.95
C GLY A 422 -27.28 19.18 2.92
N ALA A 423 -27.73 18.00 2.46
CA ALA A 423 -28.33 16.96 3.30
C ALA A 423 -27.29 16.41 4.30
N LEU A 424 -26.09 16.05 3.82
CA LEU A 424 -25.00 15.60 4.69
C LEU A 424 -24.58 16.68 5.69
N LEU A 425 -24.46 17.93 5.28
CA LEU A 425 -24.13 19.03 6.17
C LEU A 425 -25.21 19.23 7.25
N LYS A 426 -26.50 19.07 6.91
CA LYS A 426 -27.61 19.10 7.86
C LYS A 426 -27.50 17.95 8.88
N ALA A 427 -27.19 16.74 8.41
CA ALA A 427 -26.99 15.58 9.28
C ALA A 427 -25.81 15.79 10.25
N LEU A 428 -24.68 16.35 9.75
CA LEU A 428 -23.53 16.67 10.60
C LEU A 428 -23.85 17.73 11.66
N ARG A 429 -24.58 18.78 11.32
CA ARG A 429 -24.95 19.85 12.26
C ARG A 429 -25.89 19.40 13.37
N ALA A 430 -26.66 18.34 13.12
CA ALA A 430 -27.56 17.72 14.10
C ALA A 430 -26.84 16.81 15.10
N LEU A 431 -25.55 16.54 14.90
CA LEU A 431 -24.78 15.69 15.82
C LEU A 431 -24.45 16.43 17.11
N GLU A 432 -24.58 15.73 18.23
CA GLU A 432 -24.19 16.17 19.56
C GLU A 432 -23.19 15.17 20.18
N GLU A 433 -22.39 15.63 21.12
CA GLU A 433 -21.45 14.77 21.84
C GLU A 433 -22.19 13.70 22.65
N GLY A 434 -21.71 12.46 22.55
CA GLY A 434 -22.36 11.32 23.23
C GLY A 434 -23.57 10.72 22.50
N MET A 435 -23.99 11.32 21.39
CA MET A 435 -25.06 10.78 20.54
C MET A 435 -24.60 9.52 19.82
N ASP A 436 -25.50 8.59 19.61
CA ASP A 436 -25.25 7.46 18.71
C ASP A 436 -25.26 7.92 17.24
N VAL A 437 -24.59 7.13 16.37
CA VAL A 437 -24.49 7.47 14.94
C VAL A 437 -25.84 7.27 14.26
N PRO A 438 -26.50 8.35 13.79
CA PRO A 438 -27.81 8.21 13.13
C PRO A 438 -27.64 7.55 11.76
N PRO A 439 -28.57 6.65 11.33
CA PRO A 439 -28.54 6.00 10.01
C PRO A 439 -28.46 7.00 8.86
N THR A 440 -29.13 8.14 8.99
CA THR A 440 -29.14 9.23 7.99
C THR A 440 -27.74 9.79 7.66
N LEU A 441 -26.76 9.56 8.53
CA LEU A 441 -25.40 10.02 8.30
C LEU A 441 -24.71 9.17 7.22
N LEU A 442 -24.87 7.85 7.28
CA LEU A 442 -24.36 6.96 6.23
C LEU A 442 -25.11 7.18 4.91
N GLU A 443 -26.43 7.19 4.95
CA GLU A 443 -27.28 7.40 3.77
C GLU A 443 -26.93 8.69 3.03
N SER A 444 -26.77 9.81 3.76
CA SER A 444 -26.44 11.10 3.16
C SER A 444 -25.00 11.14 2.63
N THR A 445 -24.06 10.45 3.30
CA THR A 445 -22.67 10.32 2.82
C THR A 445 -22.64 9.51 1.52
N GLU A 446 -23.32 8.38 1.48
CA GLU A 446 -23.41 7.53 0.29
C GLU A 446 -24.12 8.22 -0.88
N ALA A 447 -25.16 8.97 -0.59
CA ALA A 447 -25.88 9.75 -1.59
C ALA A 447 -24.98 10.83 -2.22
N LEU A 448 -24.16 11.54 -1.42
CA LEU A 448 -23.22 12.51 -1.94
C LEU A 448 -22.11 11.82 -2.76
N MET A 449 -21.53 10.74 -2.24
CA MET A 449 -20.49 9.99 -2.93
C MET A 449 -21.00 9.40 -4.26
N GLY A 450 -22.25 8.93 -4.31
CA GLY A 450 -22.89 8.48 -5.54
C GLY A 450 -23.03 9.60 -6.57
N ALA A 451 -23.44 10.80 -6.14
CA ALA A 451 -23.53 11.95 -7.05
C ALA A 451 -22.17 12.42 -7.58
N LEU A 452 -21.13 12.37 -6.74
CA LEU A 452 -19.76 12.71 -7.16
C LEU A 452 -19.21 11.71 -8.18
N ARG A 453 -19.51 10.42 -8.01
CA ARG A 453 -19.13 9.38 -8.98
C ARG A 453 -19.84 9.56 -10.33
N ALA A 454 -21.10 9.98 -10.31
CA ALA A 454 -21.86 10.25 -11.53
C ALA A 454 -21.41 11.51 -12.28
N ALA A 455 -20.62 12.37 -11.63
CA ALA A 455 -20.13 13.63 -12.19
C ALA A 455 -18.60 13.78 -11.99
N PRO A 456 -17.76 12.97 -12.65
CA PRO A 456 -16.31 12.94 -12.44
C PRO A 456 -15.60 14.24 -12.83
N HIS A 457 -16.25 15.12 -13.61
CA HIS A 457 -15.76 16.45 -13.96
C HIS A 457 -15.83 17.43 -12.78
N VAL A 458 -16.61 17.14 -11.73
CA VAL A 458 -16.72 17.99 -10.55
C VAL A 458 -15.53 17.76 -9.65
N ARG A 459 -14.74 18.80 -9.49
CA ARG A 459 -13.56 18.73 -8.61
C ARG A 459 -13.96 18.84 -7.15
N VAL A 460 -13.43 17.93 -6.36
CA VAL A 460 -13.47 17.98 -4.90
C VAL A 460 -12.03 18.16 -4.44
N GLU A 461 -11.79 19.07 -3.51
CA GLU A 461 -10.48 19.20 -2.89
C GLU A 461 -10.01 17.86 -2.31
N SER A 462 -8.73 17.53 -2.49
CA SER A 462 -8.17 16.24 -2.07
C SER A 462 -8.40 15.92 -0.59
N GLY A 463 -8.26 16.93 0.28
CA GLY A 463 -8.50 16.77 1.72
C GLY A 463 -9.95 16.39 2.05
N LEU A 464 -10.92 17.06 1.44
CA LEU A 464 -12.34 16.71 1.63
C LEU A 464 -12.68 15.35 1.02
N MET A 465 -12.13 15.00 -0.15
CA MET A 465 -12.37 13.69 -0.76
C MET A 465 -11.82 12.56 0.11
N GLN A 466 -10.63 12.70 0.67
CA GLN A 466 -10.05 11.73 1.61
C GLN A 466 -10.91 11.59 2.88
N GLN A 467 -11.41 12.71 3.44
CA GLN A 467 -12.33 12.68 4.58
C GLN A 467 -13.63 11.96 4.23
N LEU A 468 -14.25 12.25 3.09
CA LEU A 468 -15.49 11.59 2.67
C LEU A 468 -15.30 10.07 2.49
N LEU A 469 -14.23 9.65 1.84
CA LEU A 469 -13.90 8.23 1.66
C LEU A 469 -13.64 7.53 2.99
N GLY A 470 -12.80 8.11 3.85
CA GLY A 470 -12.47 7.54 5.16
C GLY A 470 -13.69 7.48 6.08
N PHE A 471 -14.52 8.52 6.08
CA PHE A 471 -15.72 8.58 6.90
C PHE A 471 -16.79 7.58 6.44
N GLN A 472 -17.00 7.45 5.12
CA GLN A 472 -17.90 6.45 4.54
C GLN A 472 -17.48 5.02 4.92
N ASP A 473 -16.18 4.71 4.79
CA ASP A 473 -15.63 3.38 5.14
C ASP A 473 -15.82 3.07 6.63
N ALA A 474 -15.51 4.01 7.52
CA ALA A 474 -15.72 3.87 8.96
C ALA A 474 -17.20 3.67 9.32
N LEU A 475 -18.12 4.41 8.69
CA LEU A 475 -19.56 4.25 8.90
C LEU A 475 -20.07 2.87 8.47
N ARG A 476 -19.59 2.34 7.33
CA ARG A 476 -19.92 1.00 6.84
C ARG A 476 -19.42 -0.09 7.78
N ARG A 477 -18.19 0.03 8.27
CA ARG A 477 -17.60 -0.91 9.23
C ARG A 477 -18.39 -0.90 10.55
N ARG A 478 -18.74 0.30 11.04
CA ARG A 478 -19.58 0.41 12.22
C ARG A 478 -20.95 -0.25 12.04
N GLN A 479 -21.54 -0.24 10.85
CA GLN A 479 -22.80 -0.96 10.60
C GLN A 479 -22.68 -2.47 10.87
N ILE A 480 -21.51 -3.06 10.60
CA ILE A 480 -21.22 -4.49 10.80
C ILE A 480 -20.82 -4.75 12.25
N GLN A 481 -20.04 -3.83 12.85
CA GLN A 481 -19.46 -3.96 14.20
C GLN A 481 -19.70 -2.66 15.01
N PRO A 482 -20.93 -2.43 15.51
CA PRO A 482 -21.30 -1.16 16.15
C PRO A 482 -20.47 -0.83 17.40
N ASP A 483 -20.17 -1.82 18.20
CA ASP A 483 -19.48 -1.65 19.49
C ASP A 483 -17.98 -1.31 19.33
N ASP A 484 -17.41 -1.59 18.15
CA ASP A 484 -16.00 -1.30 17.87
C ASP A 484 -15.74 0.18 17.56
N TYR A 485 -16.78 1.00 17.47
CA TYR A 485 -16.68 2.40 17.05
C TYR A 485 -17.35 3.36 18.02
N ARG A 486 -16.72 4.55 18.21
CA ARG A 486 -17.30 5.65 19.00
C ARG A 486 -17.28 6.95 18.17
N LEU A 487 -18.42 7.66 18.20
CA LEU A 487 -18.55 8.97 17.59
C LEU A 487 -18.10 10.07 18.57
N PHE A 488 -17.20 10.92 18.09
CA PHE A 488 -16.79 12.17 18.74
C PHE A 488 -17.22 13.36 17.90
N VAL A 489 -17.80 14.38 18.53
CA VAL A 489 -18.30 15.56 17.86
C VAL A 489 -17.67 16.80 18.50
N GLN A 490 -17.02 17.62 17.69
CA GLN A 490 -16.46 18.90 18.12
C GLN A 490 -17.21 20.05 17.47
N ALA A 491 -17.62 21.03 18.26
CA ALA A 491 -18.24 22.25 17.77
C ALA A 491 -17.17 23.23 17.26
N GLN A 492 -17.33 23.74 16.04
CA GLN A 492 -16.52 24.80 15.43
C GLN A 492 -17.46 25.92 14.96
N GLY A 493 -17.87 26.79 15.88
CA GLY A 493 -18.93 27.76 15.63
C GLY A 493 -20.26 27.09 15.28
N ARG A 494 -20.81 27.37 14.08
CA ARG A 494 -22.03 26.72 13.57
C ARG A 494 -21.78 25.35 12.96
N GLU A 495 -20.52 25.00 12.68
CA GLU A 495 -20.16 23.74 12.03
C GLU A 495 -19.75 22.70 13.08
N ARG A 496 -19.87 21.44 12.69
CA ARG A 496 -19.45 20.29 13.49
C ARG A 496 -18.32 19.57 12.77
N ARG A 497 -17.37 19.07 13.56
CA ARG A 497 -16.36 18.11 13.12
C ARG A 497 -16.70 16.78 13.76
N ALA A 498 -17.06 15.80 12.94
CA ALA A 498 -17.41 14.46 13.39
C ALA A 498 -16.22 13.52 13.16
N ARG A 499 -15.84 12.78 14.19
CA ARG A 499 -14.81 11.73 14.12
C ARG A 499 -15.38 10.42 14.62
N LEU A 500 -15.44 9.43 13.74
CA LEU A 500 -15.80 8.06 14.07
C LEU A 500 -14.51 7.27 14.33
N LEU A 501 -14.21 7.03 15.60
CA LEU A 501 -12.97 6.41 16.06
C LEU A 501 -13.17 4.91 16.21
N CYS A 502 -12.29 4.12 15.61
CA CYS A 502 -12.20 2.68 15.82
C CYS A 502 -11.52 2.42 17.17
N LEU A 503 -12.24 1.77 18.10
CA LEU A 503 -11.72 1.41 19.42
C LEU A 503 -11.09 0.02 19.40
N HIS A 504 -11.72 -0.92 18.70
CA HIS A 504 -11.32 -2.33 18.68
C HIS A 504 -10.95 -2.77 17.25
N PHE A 505 -9.66 -2.72 16.92
CA PHE A 505 -9.10 -3.03 15.62
C PHE A 505 -8.42 -4.42 15.54
N THR A 506 -8.29 -5.12 16.66
CA THR A 506 -7.62 -6.42 16.75
C THR A 506 -8.18 -7.48 15.79
N PRO A 507 -9.52 -7.63 15.63
CA PRO A 507 -10.09 -8.58 14.67
C PRO A 507 -9.65 -8.29 13.23
N TYR A 508 -9.60 -7.01 12.85
CA TYR A 508 -9.14 -6.60 11.54
C TYR A 508 -7.67 -6.99 11.29
N LEU A 509 -6.76 -6.72 12.24
CA LEU A 509 -5.35 -7.11 12.11
C LEU A 509 -5.19 -8.62 12.00
N ARG A 510 -5.99 -9.40 12.76
CA ARG A 510 -5.99 -10.85 12.69
C ARG A 510 -6.41 -11.34 11.31
N GLU A 511 -7.47 -10.78 10.75
CA GLU A 511 -7.97 -11.09 9.41
C GLU A 511 -6.95 -10.77 8.33
N VAL A 512 -6.45 -9.53 8.29
CA VAL A 512 -5.49 -9.07 7.26
C VAL A 512 -4.16 -9.83 7.33
N SER A 513 -3.70 -10.20 8.53
CA SER A 513 -2.45 -10.95 8.69
C SER A 513 -2.56 -12.45 8.46
N ALA A 514 -3.77 -13.03 8.47
CA ALA A 514 -3.99 -14.47 8.33
C ALA A 514 -3.40 -15.09 7.03
N PRO A 515 -3.47 -14.42 5.86
CA PRO A 515 -2.89 -14.96 4.62
C PRO A 515 -1.36 -14.86 4.56
N PHE A 516 -0.70 -14.09 5.44
CA PHE A 516 0.75 -13.92 5.38
C PHE A 516 1.49 -15.22 5.69
N GLN A 517 2.60 -15.45 5.01
CA GLN A 517 3.48 -16.60 5.28
C GLN A 517 4.20 -16.47 6.63
N GLY A 518 4.48 -15.24 7.02
CA GLY A 518 4.99 -14.87 8.34
C GLY A 518 4.63 -13.42 8.62
N PHE A 519 4.23 -13.12 9.85
CA PHE A 519 3.97 -11.76 10.30
C PHE A 519 4.84 -11.48 11.53
N VAL A 520 5.93 -10.75 11.34
CA VAL A 520 6.93 -10.47 12.37
C VAL A 520 6.81 -9.03 12.82
N CYS A 521 6.28 -8.83 14.01
CA CYS A 521 6.16 -7.54 14.69
C CYS A 521 7.31 -7.38 15.68
N TYR A 522 8.17 -6.37 15.49
CA TYR A 522 9.30 -6.15 16.37
C TYR A 522 9.51 -4.67 16.69
N SER A 523 10.02 -4.40 17.89
CA SER A 523 10.30 -3.05 18.38
C SER A 523 11.24 -3.09 19.57
N ALA A 524 11.82 -1.94 19.92
CA ALA A 524 12.54 -1.80 21.19
C ALA A 524 11.62 -1.68 22.40
N THR A 525 10.38 -1.29 22.20
CA THR A 525 9.42 -0.88 23.25
C THR A 525 8.08 -1.61 23.13
N LEU A 526 8.08 -2.87 22.68
CA LEU A 526 6.87 -3.69 22.56
C LEU A 526 6.49 -4.29 23.93
N ASN A 527 6.22 -3.42 24.90
CA ASN A 527 6.01 -3.81 26.30
C ASN A 527 4.66 -3.31 26.83
N PRO A 528 3.87 -4.10 27.59
CA PRO A 528 4.06 -5.52 27.90
C PRO A 528 3.87 -6.44 26.68
N LEU A 529 4.82 -7.36 26.45
CA LEU A 529 4.88 -8.14 25.19
C LEU A 529 3.62 -8.99 24.96
N ALA A 530 3.08 -9.65 25.99
CA ALA A 530 1.87 -10.45 25.87
C ALA A 530 0.63 -9.60 25.52
N ALA A 531 0.46 -8.43 26.15
CA ALA A 531 -0.64 -7.52 25.85
C ALA A 531 -0.52 -6.95 24.43
N MET A 532 0.70 -6.62 24.01
CA MET A 532 0.94 -6.13 22.65
C MET A 532 0.71 -7.22 21.60
N ARG A 533 1.09 -8.48 21.88
CA ARG A 533 0.73 -9.63 21.01
C ARG A 533 -0.78 -9.69 20.82
N ASP A 534 -1.54 -9.69 21.89
CA ASP A 534 -3.00 -9.82 21.83
C ASP A 534 -3.63 -8.64 21.08
N LEU A 535 -3.18 -7.41 21.36
CA LEU A 535 -3.63 -6.18 20.69
C LEU A 535 -3.32 -6.18 19.19
N LEU A 536 -2.17 -6.71 18.79
CA LEU A 536 -1.73 -6.80 17.40
C LEU A 536 -2.29 -8.02 16.64
N GLY A 537 -3.32 -8.66 17.15
CA GLY A 537 -4.03 -9.75 16.49
C GLY A 537 -3.39 -11.12 16.66
N GLY A 538 -2.41 -11.25 17.55
CA GLY A 538 -1.80 -12.53 17.89
C GLY A 538 -2.71 -13.40 18.75
N GLU A 539 -2.34 -14.67 18.84
CA GLU A 539 -2.99 -15.71 19.64
C GLU A 539 -2.00 -16.28 20.66
N ALA A 540 -2.50 -17.07 21.62
CA ALA A 540 -1.66 -17.60 22.71
C ALA A 540 -0.50 -18.49 22.19
N GLU A 541 -0.71 -19.15 21.06
CA GLU A 541 0.27 -20.03 20.40
C GLU A 541 1.29 -19.29 19.53
N ASP A 542 1.09 -18.01 19.28
CA ASP A 542 2.04 -17.21 18.52
C ASP A 542 3.28 -16.90 19.36
N ALA A 543 4.43 -16.91 18.68
CA ALA A 543 5.71 -16.79 19.36
C ALA A 543 5.93 -15.37 19.92
N CYS A 544 6.37 -15.31 21.17
CA CYS A 544 6.90 -14.11 21.79
C CYS A 544 8.40 -14.28 22.03
N PHE A 545 9.19 -13.25 21.69
CA PHE A 545 10.62 -13.23 21.90
C PHE A 545 11.04 -11.93 22.57
N GLU A 546 11.76 -12.02 23.67
CA GLU A 546 12.28 -10.86 24.38
C GLU A 546 13.78 -11.00 24.54
N LEU A 547 14.52 -9.97 24.13
CA LEU A 547 15.94 -9.86 24.34
C LEU A 547 16.19 -8.83 25.44
N PRO A 548 16.91 -9.18 26.51
CA PRO A 548 17.28 -8.22 27.55
C PRO A 548 18.17 -7.11 26.98
N SER A 549 18.20 -5.97 27.69
CA SER A 549 19.09 -4.86 27.30
C SER A 549 20.55 -5.29 27.38
N PRO A 550 21.35 -5.05 26.33
CA PRO A 550 22.80 -5.30 26.39
C PRO A 550 23.54 -4.21 27.19
N PHE A 551 22.83 -3.17 27.62
CA PHE A 551 23.41 -2.08 28.40
C PHE A 551 23.22 -2.35 29.88
N PRO A 552 24.31 -2.44 30.67
CA PRO A 552 24.24 -2.66 32.11
C PRO A 552 23.44 -1.55 32.78
N PRO A 553 22.45 -1.89 33.67
CA PRO A 553 21.63 -0.88 34.34
C PRO A 553 22.44 0.16 35.15
N GLU A 554 23.59 -0.25 35.68
CA GLU A 554 24.54 0.60 36.40
C GLU A 554 25.17 1.71 35.56
N HIS A 555 25.11 1.62 34.24
CA HIS A 555 25.54 2.69 33.33
C HIS A 555 24.46 3.75 33.10
N LEU A 556 23.25 3.59 33.65
CA LEU A 556 22.15 4.54 33.54
C LEU A 556 21.93 5.24 34.87
N LEU A 557 22.27 6.55 34.94
CA LEU A 557 21.90 7.41 36.03
C LEU A 557 20.56 8.12 35.67
N THR A 558 19.51 7.82 36.46
CA THR A 558 18.21 8.50 36.32
C THR A 558 18.01 9.47 37.47
N LEU A 559 17.85 10.76 37.14
CA LEU A 559 17.57 11.83 38.11
C LEU A 559 16.16 12.37 37.87
N THR A 560 15.43 12.62 38.97
CA THR A 560 14.10 13.23 38.92
C THR A 560 14.14 14.58 39.61
N LEU A 561 13.61 15.61 38.92
CA LEU A 561 13.48 16.96 39.46
C LEU A 561 11.99 17.33 39.50
N PRO A 562 11.45 17.84 40.63
CA PRO A 562 10.04 18.19 40.78
C PRO A 562 9.73 19.53 40.10
N VAL A 563 9.79 19.59 38.76
CA VAL A 563 9.45 20.77 37.96
C VAL A 563 8.07 20.60 37.33
N ASN A 564 7.18 21.56 37.56
CA ASN A 564 5.86 21.55 36.95
C ASN A 564 5.92 22.07 35.50
N THR A 565 5.84 21.15 34.52
CA THR A 565 5.88 21.48 33.09
C THR A 565 4.49 21.61 32.44
N ARG A 566 3.39 21.60 33.23
CA ARG A 566 2.03 21.82 32.71
C ARG A 566 1.90 23.18 32.11
N TRP A 567 1.05 23.33 31.12
CA TRP A 567 0.95 24.53 30.27
C TRP A 567 0.86 25.85 31.08
N GLY A 568 0.01 25.90 32.11
CA GLY A 568 -0.17 27.10 32.96
C GLY A 568 1.01 27.41 33.91
N ALA A 569 1.94 26.48 34.14
CA ALA A 569 3.06 26.64 35.06
C ALA A 569 4.43 26.81 34.36
N ARG A 570 4.45 26.83 33.02
CA ARG A 570 5.69 26.81 32.24
C ARG A 570 6.54 28.06 32.42
N GLN A 571 5.95 29.23 32.55
CA GLN A 571 6.69 30.47 32.76
C GLN A 571 7.40 30.47 34.12
N ASP A 572 6.70 30.05 35.16
CA ASP A 572 7.25 30.02 36.53
C ASP A 572 8.32 28.93 36.72
N SER A 573 8.18 27.83 36.01
CA SER A 573 9.11 26.69 36.11
C SER A 573 10.34 26.82 35.21
N LEU A 574 10.34 27.73 34.24
CA LEU A 574 11.41 27.87 33.26
C LEU A 574 12.78 28.18 33.87
N PRO A 575 12.94 29.10 34.83
CA PRO A 575 14.23 29.38 35.46
C PRO A 575 14.81 28.18 36.20
N MET A 576 13.98 27.42 36.91
CA MET A 576 14.40 26.19 37.61
C MET A 576 14.85 25.11 36.64
N LEU A 577 14.11 24.90 35.52
CA LEU A 577 14.46 23.99 34.48
C LEU A 577 15.79 24.34 33.81
N CYS A 578 15.97 25.62 33.44
CA CYS A 578 17.21 26.09 32.83
C CYS A 578 18.40 26.02 33.81
N GLY A 579 18.17 26.29 35.11
CA GLY A 579 19.16 26.08 36.15
C GLY A 579 19.63 24.61 36.27
N ALA A 580 18.68 23.66 36.24
CA ALA A 580 19.01 22.24 36.25
C ALA A 580 19.80 21.80 35.01
N ILE A 581 19.43 22.26 33.82
CA ILE A 581 20.14 21.99 32.57
C ILE A 581 21.58 22.52 32.63
N ARG A 582 21.79 23.76 33.11
CA ARG A 582 23.11 24.36 33.30
C ARG A 582 23.96 23.55 34.30
N ALA A 583 23.38 23.22 35.45
CA ALA A 583 24.07 22.43 36.47
C ALA A 583 24.53 21.07 35.93
N THR A 584 23.65 20.39 35.17
CA THR A 584 23.96 19.10 34.54
C THR A 584 25.09 19.26 33.51
N PHE A 585 25.00 20.25 32.64
CA PHE A 585 26.00 20.52 31.61
C PHE A 585 27.36 20.95 32.19
N ALA A 586 27.35 21.75 33.22
CA ALA A 586 28.57 22.21 33.92
C ALA A 586 29.25 21.07 34.71
N ALA A 587 28.46 20.17 35.33
CA ALA A 587 29.00 19.03 36.07
C ALA A 587 29.78 18.05 35.21
N HIS A 588 29.32 17.83 33.98
CA HIS A 588 29.98 16.95 33.02
C HIS A 588 29.75 17.48 31.60
N PRO A 589 30.63 18.34 31.07
CA PRO A 589 30.50 18.81 29.69
C PRO A 589 30.51 17.64 28.69
N GLY A 590 29.51 17.60 27.82
CA GLY A 590 29.33 16.49 26.89
C GLY A 590 28.21 16.75 25.88
N LYS A 591 27.68 15.70 25.30
CA LYS A 591 26.60 15.76 24.33
C LYS A 591 25.26 15.45 24.99
N TYR A 592 24.38 16.44 25.05
CA TYR A 592 23.07 16.35 25.69
C TYR A 592 21.96 16.69 24.71
N ILE A 593 20.78 16.07 24.91
CA ILE A 593 19.55 16.44 24.21
C ILE A 593 18.48 16.68 25.27
N ALA A 594 17.88 17.88 25.29
CA ALA A 594 16.76 18.24 26.11
C ALA A 594 15.46 18.24 25.28
N PHE A 595 14.47 17.45 25.69
CA PHE A 595 13.17 17.39 25.03
C PHE A 595 12.12 18.23 25.77
N PHE A 596 11.45 19.11 25.03
CA PHE A 596 10.44 20.02 25.53
C PHE A 596 9.04 19.64 25.04
N PRO A 597 7.98 19.89 25.83
CA PRO A 597 6.61 19.57 25.44
C PRO A 597 6.01 20.49 24.33
N SER A 598 6.69 21.56 23.94
CA SER A 598 6.28 22.41 22.81
C SER A 598 7.42 23.29 22.30
N TYR A 599 7.32 23.73 21.04
CA TYR A 599 8.26 24.67 20.43
C TYR A 599 8.35 26.04 21.15
N ALA A 600 7.21 26.54 21.67
CA ALA A 600 7.20 27.82 22.41
C ALA A 600 8.03 27.72 23.70
N TYR A 601 7.85 26.61 24.46
CA TYR A 601 8.60 26.41 25.70
C TYR A 601 10.09 26.15 25.45
N MET A 602 10.40 25.38 24.38
CA MET A 602 11.79 25.16 23.94
C MET A 602 12.48 26.45 23.54
N ARG A 603 11.83 27.37 22.80
CA ARG A 603 12.39 28.66 22.42
C ARG A 603 12.66 29.55 23.62
N ALA A 604 11.71 29.62 24.56
CA ALA A 604 11.90 30.37 25.80
C ALA A 604 13.09 29.82 26.64
N ALA A 605 13.29 28.49 26.64
CA ALA A 605 14.46 27.88 27.27
C ALA A 605 15.76 28.24 26.51
N ALA A 606 15.73 28.20 25.18
CA ALA A 606 16.90 28.55 24.35
C ALA A 606 17.38 30.00 24.59
N GLU A 607 16.45 30.93 24.75
CA GLU A 607 16.77 32.31 25.07
C GLU A 607 17.49 32.44 26.43
N GLN A 608 17.05 31.69 27.44
CA GLN A 608 17.72 31.67 28.74
C GLN A 608 19.05 30.90 28.75
N LEU A 609 19.21 29.88 27.92
CA LEU A 609 20.40 29.02 27.84
C LEU A 609 21.41 29.50 26.78
N GLY A 610 21.30 30.71 26.25
CA GLY A 610 22.13 31.21 25.15
C GLY A 610 23.64 31.29 25.44
N ASP A 611 24.06 31.11 26.67
CA ASP A 611 25.44 30.99 27.12
C ASP A 611 26.06 29.59 26.86
N LEU A 612 25.22 28.58 26.55
CA LEU A 612 25.66 27.20 26.25
C LEU A 612 25.76 26.96 24.73
N PRO A 613 26.55 25.97 24.32
CA PRO A 613 26.67 25.59 22.90
C PRO A 613 25.38 24.90 22.41
N LEU A 614 24.37 25.70 22.08
CA LEU A 614 23.06 25.24 21.71
C LEU A 614 22.97 24.75 20.24
N HIS A 615 22.20 23.69 20.02
CA HIS A 615 21.74 23.25 18.73
C HIS A 615 20.22 23.03 18.76
N VAL A 616 19.45 23.96 18.20
CA VAL A 616 18.00 24.04 18.39
C VAL A 616 17.26 23.49 17.18
N GLN A 617 16.34 22.54 17.44
CA GLN A 617 15.44 21.97 16.42
C GLN A 617 14.57 23.05 15.81
N GLN A 618 14.51 23.12 14.48
CA GLN A 618 13.61 24.00 13.74
C GLN A 618 12.28 23.30 13.44
N SER A 619 11.20 24.07 13.35
CA SER A 619 9.91 23.58 12.89
C SER A 619 9.96 23.31 11.38
N GLY A 620 9.36 22.20 10.92
CA GLY A 620 9.28 21.88 9.49
C GLY A 620 10.58 21.38 8.85
N MET A 621 11.55 20.91 9.64
CA MET A 621 12.79 20.32 9.10
C MET A 621 12.49 19.17 8.14
N ASP A 622 13.07 19.24 6.96
CA ASP A 622 13.10 18.13 6.01
C ASP A 622 14.09 17.03 6.44
N GLU A 623 14.19 15.97 5.66
CA GLU A 623 15.02 14.82 6.00
C GLU A 623 16.52 15.17 6.00
N ALA A 624 16.97 16.02 5.07
CA ALA A 624 18.35 16.47 4.98
C ALA A 624 18.75 17.36 6.18
N ALA A 625 17.88 18.27 6.58
CA ALA A 625 18.08 19.13 7.75
C ALA A 625 18.15 18.32 9.06
N ARG A 626 17.36 17.24 9.17
CA ARG A 626 17.41 16.32 10.32
C ARG A 626 18.74 15.57 10.38
N ASP A 627 19.21 15.07 9.25
CA ASP A 627 20.49 14.37 9.16
C ASP A 627 21.66 15.30 9.51
N ALA A 628 21.64 16.52 9.03
CA ALA A 628 22.61 17.54 9.38
C ALA A 628 22.58 17.89 10.89
N PHE A 629 21.38 17.92 11.49
CA PHE A 629 21.24 18.11 12.94
C PHE A 629 21.91 16.98 13.72
N LEU A 630 21.63 15.71 13.40
CA LEU A 630 22.19 14.55 14.07
C LEU A 630 23.70 14.40 13.82
N ALA A 631 24.17 14.77 12.64
CA ALA A 631 25.59 14.68 12.28
C ALA A 631 26.49 15.49 13.22
N ARG A 632 26.01 16.60 13.77
CA ARG A 632 26.77 17.37 14.77
C ARG A 632 27.01 16.60 16.06
N PHE A 633 26.09 15.71 16.45
CA PHE A 633 26.28 14.86 17.64
C PHE A 633 27.21 13.68 17.40
N THR A 634 27.36 13.23 16.15
CA THR A 634 28.14 12.04 15.80
C THR A 634 29.56 12.36 15.33
N HIS A 635 29.78 13.53 14.68
CA HIS A 635 31.05 13.85 14.02
C HIS A 635 31.86 14.96 14.71
N SER A 636 31.33 15.62 15.73
CA SER A 636 32.06 16.58 16.54
C SER A 636 32.36 15.99 17.91
N ASP A 637 33.55 16.23 18.46
CA ASP A 637 33.90 15.87 19.83
C ASP A 637 33.58 16.98 20.84
N GLU A 638 33.10 18.11 20.38
CA GLU A 638 32.73 19.25 21.23
C GLU A 638 31.49 18.97 22.08
N ALA A 639 31.46 19.55 23.28
CA ALA A 639 30.28 19.54 24.11
C ALA A 639 29.13 20.29 23.40
N LEU A 640 27.94 19.71 23.37
CA LEU A 640 26.79 20.21 22.63
C LEU A 640 25.49 19.94 23.36
N LEU A 641 24.60 20.93 23.43
CA LEU A 641 23.26 20.81 23.97
C LEU A 641 22.21 20.95 22.84
N GLY A 642 21.60 19.84 22.46
CA GLY A 642 20.46 19.83 21.56
C GLY A 642 19.16 20.18 22.28
N LEU A 643 18.37 21.10 21.74
CA LEU A 643 17.02 21.36 22.22
C LEU A 643 16.00 20.85 21.20
N CYS A 644 15.16 19.91 21.59
CA CYS A 644 14.21 19.22 20.74
C CYS A 644 12.79 19.24 21.34
N VAL A 645 11.78 18.86 20.57
CA VAL A 645 10.39 18.80 21.02
C VAL A 645 9.94 17.34 21.14
N LEU A 646 9.27 16.99 22.26
CA LEU A 646 8.62 15.70 22.46
C LEU A 646 7.55 15.47 21.39
N GLY A 647 7.51 14.24 20.85
CA GLY A 647 6.63 13.92 19.72
C GLY A 647 7.04 14.55 18.39
N GLY A 648 8.17 15.25 18.36
CA GLY A 648 8.77 15.81 17.15
C GLY A 648 9.57 14.78 16.36
N VAL A 649 10.37 15.29 15.41
CA VAL A 649 11.13 14.45 14.47
C VAL A 649 12.28 13.67 15.10
N PHE A 650 12.67 13.97 16.33
CA PHE A 650 13.74 13.30 17.09
C PHE A 650 13.24 12.53 18.31
N ALA A 651 11.93 12.52 18.58
CA ALA A 651 11.31 11.83 19.71
C ALA A 651 10.83 10.44 19.34
#